data_764bf4bb96463ae4f5ebb3edc3eb632b
#
_entry.id   764bf4bb96463ae4f5ebb3edc3eb632b
#
_cell.length_a   1.000
_cell.length_b   1.000
_cell.length_c   1.000
_cell.angle_alpha   90.00
_cell.angle_beta   90.00
_cell.angle_gamma   90.00
#
_symmetry.space_group_name_H-M   'P 1'
#
loop_
_entity.id
_entity.type
_entity.pdbx_description
1 polymer ?
#
loop_
_entity_poly.entity_id
_entity_poly.type
_entity_poly.pdbx_seq_one_letter_code
_entity_poly.pdbx_strand_id
1 'polypeptide(L)'
;MAFYTNVHLHKNEFLIRGYENGNKVQYTVQCEPWLFTNDRSGGEEFKTLDGKTVFKKRFDSIYDARNYLKETEGVSGKYVFGMTNWIYPFINDHFPGVIDYDSKLIAVTTIDIETDSTGGFPDINTADKQITAITVRKEDKLVTLAYYDYTPESDNVTYIKCTDEATLLSKFIQVWRSAQFNPDIVTGWNCEFFDMPYLINRITRILGPEAAKRLSPWGILSLREADINGRIFTIPIIVGITILDYLQLYRKFSFTMQESYKLDHIANVVLGERKLDYTELGFANLDEFYKGDFKNYINYNIRDVDLVYRMDDKLRFIDQVFALAYDGKVNYLDTYTSVRMWDVIIHNYLIDHNIVVPMFDPSEREAHEGIEGAYVKDPQTGLHKWVVSFDLNSLYPHLIMQYNISPETYKGMFAHLNVSDGVDKILNGALNDIGIRREMETQNYTVAATGCYFDRDRQGFLPKLMEKMYNDRVLFKKEMITAKKKYEANPSYEFEKEISRCHNMQLAKKIQLNSAYGALGNRFFRWFDPKYAESITKSGQLSIRWMENHINIYLNKLLKTTGIDYVIAVDTDSMYITLDRLVQQVIPGATDDKIVKFLDEVCENKIEPFIDKCYAELAVYVNAFDQKMQMKREAIANKGIFTAKKRYILNVYNNEGVQYTEPKLKMMGIEAVRSSTPAAIRNNFKAAINIIMNASETELQQYVAKQRDEFKKLPFEDVAFPRGCKELEKWADYSGGKIFRLGTPIHVKGAILYNYFIKEKNLTEKYELVHRGSKIKFCYLKTPNYLGEHVISTPGKLPRELDLDHLVDYDKQFDKAFLEPLGTILGVIGWEAEKRSTLVRFFS
;
A
#
# COMPACT_ATOMS: atom_id res chain seq x y z
N MET A 1 -7.44 -28.83 -14.88
CA MET A 1 -6.89 -27.63 -14.19
C MET A 1 -5.38 -27.75 -14.21
N ALA A 2 -4.70 -26.77 -14.79
CA ALA A 2 -3.24 -26.65 -14.81
C ALA A 2 -2.86 -25.22 -14.46
N PHE A 3 -1.95 -25.03 -13.51
CA PHE A 3 -1.45 -23.72 -13.10
C PHE A 3 -0.02 -23.81 -12.55
N TYR A 4 0.75 -22.76 -12.74
CA TYR A 4 2.13 -22.66 -12.25
C TYR A 4 2.17 -22.07 -10.83
N THR A 5 3.19 -22.44 -10.06
CA THR A 5 3.56 -21.76 -8.80
C THR A 5 4.87 -20.99 -8.95
N ASN A 6 5.70 -21.35 -9.93
CA ASN A 6 6.92 -20.65 -10.27
C ASN A 6 7.33 -20.96 -11.70
N VAL A 7 7.71 -19.95 -12.47
CA VAL A 7 8.32 -20.07 -13.79
C VAL A 7 9.64 -19.29 -13.76
N HIS A 8 10.75 -19.99 -13.96
CA HIS A 8 12.08 -19.40 -13.93
C HIS A 8 12.81 -19.70 -15.22
N LEU A 9 13.51 -18.70 -15.77
CA LEU A 9 14.32 -18.86 -16.95
C LEU A 9 15.79 -19.08 -16.51
N HIS A 10 16.29 -20.29 -16.72
CA HIS A 10 17.68 -20.65 -16.42
C HIS A 10 18.40 -21.04 -17.71
N LYS A 11 19.49 -20.30 -18.05
CA LYS A 11 20.16 -20.48 -19.34
C LYS A 11 19.13 -20.39 -20.50
N ASN A 12 18.90 -21.49 -21.20
CA ASN A 12 18.00 -21.58 -22.33
C ASN A 12 16.76 -22.48 -22.05
N GLU A 13 16.40 -22.65 -20.78
CA GLU A 13 15.28 -23.49 -20.36
C GLU A 13 14.35 -22.76 -19.39
N PHE A 14 13.06 -22.90 -19.59
CA PHE A 14 12.05 -22.55 -18.58
C PHE A 14 11.92 -23.69 -17.59
N LEU A 15 12.14 -23.41 -16.32
CA LEU A 15 11.94 -24.32 -15.22
C LEU A 15 10.55 -24.03 -14.63
N ILE A 16 9.63 -24.97 -14.77
CA ILE A 16 8.23 -24.80 -14.39
C ILE A 16 7.92 -25.69 -13.21
N ARG A 17 7.32 -25.07 -12.19
CA ARG A 17 6.72 -25.78 -11.07
C ARG A 17 5.27 -25.37 -10.94
N GLY A 18 4.39 -26.32 -10.65
CA GLY A 18 2.96 -26.05 -10.58
C GLY A 18 2.13 -27.27 -10.28
N TYR A 19 0.89 -27.26 -10.74
CA TYR A 19 -0.05 -28.35 -10.52
C TYR A 19 -0.77 -28.67 -11.82
N GLU A 20 -0.96 -29.98 -12.09
CA GLU A 20 -1.78 -30.50 -13.17
C GLU A 20 -2.71 -31.58 -12.62
N ASN A 21 -4.02 -31.41 -12.84
CA ASN A 21 -5.05 -32.33 -12.36
C ASN A 21 -4.95 -32.66 -10.86
N GLY A 22 -4.60 -31.65 -10.03
CA GLY A 22 -4.44 -31.78 -8.58
C GLY A 22 -3.09 -32.32 -8.12
N ASN A 23 -2.21 -32.75 -9.03
CA ASN A 23 -0.89 -33.26 -8.71
C ASN A 23 0.19 -32.20 -8.90
N LYS A 24 1.13 -32.11 -7.96
CA LYS A 24 2.29 -31.23 -8.10
C LYS A 24 3.19 -31.75 -9.23
N VAL A 25 3.56 -30.84 -10.15
CA VAL A 25 4.41 -31.12 -11.30
C VAL A 25 5.65 -30.23 -11.31
N GLN A 26 6.71 -30.76 -11.90
CA GLN A 26 7.98 -30.05 -12.09
C GLN A 26 8.61 -30.54 -13.40
N TYR A 27 8.79 -29.63 -14.37
CA TYR A 27 9.33 -29.98 -15.68
C TYR A 27 10.05 -28.81 -16.34
N THR A 28 10.84 -29.09 -17.38
CA THR A 28 11.55 -28.07 -18.17
C THR A 28 10.94 -27.95 -19.57
N VAL A 29 11.01 -26.74 -20.12
CA VAL A 29 10.67 -26.46 -21.52
C VAL A 29 11.78 -25.64 -22.12
N GLN A 30 12.26 -26.06 -23.32
CA GLN A 30 13.29 -25.33 -24.07
C GLN A 30 12.79 -23.91 -24.38
N CYS A 31 13.62 -22.91 -24.09
CA CYS A 31 13.34 -21.52 -24.45
C CYS A 31 13.77 -21.27 -25.90
N GLU A 32 12.81 -21.08 -26.77
CA GLU A 32 12.98 -20.54 -28.11
C GLU A 32 12.57 -19.07 -28.09
N PRO A 33 13.46 -18.13 -27.80
CA PRO A 33 13.09 -16.74 -27.68
C PRO A 33 12.66 -16.15 -29.02
N TRP A 34 11.73 -15.18 -28.97
CA TRP A 34 11.26 -14.51 -30.17
C TRP A 34 11.21 -13.00 -30.01
N LEU A 35 11.33 -12.34 -31.15
CA LEU A 35 11.14 -10.90 -31.32
C LEU A 35 10.31 -10.67 -32.58
N PHE A 36 9.89 -9.44 -32.81
CA PHE A 36 9.16 -9.07 -34.00
C PHE A 36 9.97 -8.05 -34.80
N THR A 37 10.07 -8.27 -36.10
CA THR A 37 10.90 -7.44 -36.97
C THR A 37 10.16 -7.11 -38.27
N ASN A 38 10.60 -6.09 -38.99
CA ASN A 38 10.11 -5.78 -40.33
C ASN A 38 10.74 -6.65 -41.43
N ASP A 39 11.57 -7.62 -41.09
CA ASP A 39 12.20 -8.54 -42.03
C ASP A 39 11.22 -9.67 -42.38
N ARG A 40 10.92 -9.87 -43.67
CA ARG A 40 9.93 -10.81 -44.18
C ARG A 40 10.35 -12.30 -44.19
N SER A 41 11.39 -12.66 -43.52
CA SER A 41 11.96 -14.00 -43.53
C SER A 41 11.08 -15.09 -42.83
N GLY A 42 9.77 -15.11 -43.09
CA GLY A 42 8.98 -16.33 -42.89
C GLY A 42 8.29 -16.53 -41.56
N GLY A 43 8.00 -15.47 -40.80
CA GLY A 43 7.27 -15.54 -39.50
C GLY A 43 5.77 -15.21 -39.61
N GLU A 44 5.02 -15.50 -38.55
CA GLU A 44 3.65 -15.04 -38.34
C GLU A 44 3.54 -13.51 -38.39
N GLU A 45 2.51 -12.99 -39.09
CA GLU A 45 2.30 -11.56 -39.27
C GLU A 45 1.62 -10.93 -38.06
N PHE A 46 2.17 -9.81 -37.61
CA PHE A 46 1.64 -8.94 -36.54
C PHE A 46 1.64 -7.49 -37.01
N LYS A 47 0.99 -6.63 -36.21
CA LYS A 47 0.97 -5.18 -36.46
C LYS A 47 1.62 -4.44 -35.29
N THR A 48 2.25 -3.34 -35.57
CA THR A 48 2.63 -2.36 -34.56
C THR A 48 1.42 -1.49 -34.20
N LEU A 49 1.52 -0.69 -33.16
CA LEU A 49 0.44 0.25 -32.76
C LEU A 49 0.10 1.28 -33.84
N ASP A 50 1.08 1.67 -34.67
CA ASP A 50 0.90 2.55 -35.81
C ASP A 50 0.51 1.81 -37.10
N GLY A 51 0.20 0.53 -37.00
CA GLY A 51 -0.35 -0.30 -38.10
C GLY A 51 0.67 -0.88 -39.07
N LYS A 52 1.98 -0.72 -38.83
CA LYS A 52 3.02 -1.33 -39.68
C LYS A 52 3.06 -2.83 -39.50
N THR A 53 3.33 -3.55 -40.56
CA THR A 53 3.47 -5.02 -40.55
C THR A 53 4.85 -5.41 -40.03
N VAL A 54 4.86 -6.36 -39.10
CA VAL A 54 6.07 -7.00 -38.57
C VAL A 54 5.86 -8.51 -38.49
N PHE A 55 6.94 -9.26 -38.40
CA PHE A 55 6.92 -10.73 -38.45
C PHE A 55 7.63 -11.29 -37.21
N LYS A 56 7.05 -12.36 -36.64
CA LYS A 56 7.63 -13.08 -35.51
C LYS A 56 8.88 -13.82 -35.96
N LYS A 57 10.03 -13.49 -35.41
CA LYS A 57 11.32 -14.14 -35.63
C LYS A 57 11.72 -14.93 -34.39
N ARG A 58 11.87 -16.23 -34.53
CA ARG A 58 12.36 -17.13 -33.46
C ARG A 58 13.86 -17.26 -33.53
N PHE A 59 14.48 -17.55 -32.40
CA PHE A 59 15.92 -17.75 -32.25
C PHE A 59 16.17 -19.09 -31.52
N ASP A 60 17.29 -19.72 -31.80
CA ASP A 60 17.67 -20.98 -31.15
C ASP A 60 18.10 -20.80 -29.69
N SER A 61 18.57 -19.61 -29.36
CA SER A 61 18.98 -19.27 -27.99
C SER A 61 18.74 -17.81 -27.63
N ILE A 62 18.72 -17.57 -26.32
CA ILE A 62 18.69 -16.21 -25.74
C ILE A 62 19.91 -15.40 -26.19
N TYR A 63 21.04 -16.05 -26.33
CA TYR A 63 22.27 -15.42 -26.80
C TYR A 63 22.09 -14.89 -28.24
N ASP A 64 21.54 -15.68 -29.15
CA ASP A 64 21.30 -15.28 -30.53
C ASP A 64 20.30 -14.14 -30.62
N ALA A 65 19.21 -14.21 -29.85
CA ALA A 65 18.23 -13.13 -29.76
C ALA A 65 18.85 -11.80 -29.27
N ARG A 66 19.74 -11.88 -28.27
CA ARG A 66 20.43 -10.70 -27.74
C ARG A 66 21.49 -10.16 -28.71
N ASN A 67 22.20 -11.02 -29.41
CA ASN A 67 23.13 -10.61 -30.47
C ASN A 67 22.38 -9.91 -31.61
N TYR A 68 21.26 -10.48 -32.05
CA TYR A 68 20.44 -9.86 -33.08
C TYR A 68 19.97 -8.46 -32.69
N LEU A 69 19.58 -8.24 -31.41
CA LEU A 69 19.24 -6.92 -30.89
C LEU A 69 20.41 -5.94 -31.03
N LYS A 70 21.62 -6.35 -30.63
CA LYS A 70 22.83 -5.51 -30.74
C LYS A 70 23.19 -5.19 -32.18
N GLU A 71 23.07 -6.15 -33.09
CA GLU A 71 23.39 -6.00 -34.51
C GLU A 71 22.37 -5.11 -35.26
N THR A 72 21.14 -5.05 -34.75
CA THR A 72 20.08 -4.22 -35.34
C THR A 72 19.94 -2.86 -34.72
N GLU A 73 20.55 -2.62 -33.58
CA GLU A 73 20.54 -1.35 -32.88
C GLU A 73 21.16 -0.23 -33.74
N GLY A 74 20.42 0.86 -33.95
CA GLY A 74 20.85 2.00 -34.76
C GLY A 74 20.92 1.73 -36.27
N VAL A 75 20.58 0.56 -36.77
CA VAL A 75 20.59 0.26 -38.20
C VAL A 75 19.36 0.85 -38.89
N SER A 76 19.60 1.81 -39.79
CA SER A 76 18.53 2.49 -40.53
C SER A 76 17.64 1.50 -41.28
N GLY A 77 16.31 1.62 -41.08
CA GLY A 77 15.31 0.80 -41.74
C GLY A 77 15.06 -0.57 -41.10
N LYS A 78 15.77 -0.92 -40.05
CA LYS A 78 15.48 -2.11 -39.25
C LYS A 78 14.77 -1.73 -37.95
N TYR A 79 13.66 -2.38 -37.65
CA TYR A 79 12.85 -2.17 -36.47
C TYR A 79 12.63 -3.47 -35.72
N VAL A 80 12.84 -3.46 -34.41
CA VAL A 80 12.63 -4.62 -33.54
C VAL A 80 11.60 -4.26 -32.48
N PHE A 81 10.68 -5.17 -32.20
CA PHE A 81 9.60 -5.03 -31.22
C PHE A 81 9.53 -6.27 -30.34
N GLY A 82 8.87 -6.17 -29.21
CA GLY A 82 8.61 -7.28 -28.33
C GLY A 82 9.07 -7.08 -26.90
N MET A 83 9.09 -8.16 -26.14
CA MET A 83 9.50 -8.19 -24.74
C MET A 83 10.72 -9.11 -24.58
N THR A 84 11.79 -8.62 -24.01
CA THR A 84 13.05 -9.39 -23.80
C THR A 84 13.07 -10.23 -22.53
N ASN A 85 12.09 -10.04 -21.63
CA ASN A 85 11.87 -10.96 -20.53
C ASN A 85 10.88 -12.05 -20.97
N TRP A 86 11.37 -13.08 -21.62
CA TRP A 86 10.58 -14.15 -22.24
C TRP A 86 9.76 -15.01 -21.27
N ILE A 87 9.96 -14.86 -19.96
CA ILE A 87 9.13 -15.54 -18.94
C ILE A 87 7.64 -15.20 -19.16
N TYR A 88 7.30 -13.94 -19.36
CA TYR A 88 5.91 -13.50 -19.47
C TYR A 88 5.22 -13.91 -20.78
N PRO A 89 5.86 -13.70 -21.96
CA PRO A 89 5.36 -14.26 -23.19
C PRO A 89 5.18 -15.79 -23.12
N PHE A 90 6.12 -16.49 -22.51
CA PHE A 90 6.02 -17.94 -22.30
C PHE A 90 4.82 -18.30 -21.41
N ILE A 91 4.62 -17.64 -20.29
CA ILE A 91 3.47 -17.89 -19.40
C ILE A 91 2.16 -17.67 -20.16
N ASN A 92 2.05 -16.61 -20.97
CA ASN A 92 0.86 -16.34 -21.77
C ASN A 92 0.56 -17.42 -22.79
N ASP A 93 1.58 -17.88 -23.51
CA ASP A 93 1.45 -18.92 -24.54
C ASP A 93 1.20 -20.31 -23.93
N HIS A 94 1.89 -20.62 -22.81
CA HIS A 94 1.84 -21.96 -22.19
C HIS A 94 0.58 -22.16 -21.33
N PHE A 95 0.05 -21.08 -20.73
CA PHE A 95 -1.20 -21.08 -19.96
C PHE A 95 -2.23 -20.13 -20.61
N PRO A 96 -2.83 -20.55 -21.75
CA PRO A 96 -3.76 -19.70 -22.49
C PRO A 96 -5.08 -19.47 -21.73
N GLY A 97 -5.73 -18.34 -22.00
CA GLY A 97 -7.01 -17.99 -21.40
C GLY A 97 -6.90 -17.63 -19.92
N VAL A 98 -7.98 -17.86 -19.18
CA VAL A 98 -8.03 -17.64 -17.72
C VAL A 98 -7.40 -18.83 -17.01
N ILE A 99 -6.45 -18.56 -16.11
CA ILE A 99 -5.82 -19.60 -15.31
C ILE A 99 -6.73 -19.93 -14.12
N ASP A 100 -7.33 -21.11 -14.16
CA ASP A 100 -8.08 -21.64 -13.03
C ASP A 100 -7.13 -22.36 -12.07
N TYR A 101 -7.15 -21.97 -10.78
CA TYR A 101 -6.25 -22.48 -9.75
C TYR A 101 -7.00 -22.87 -8.48
N ASP A 102 -6.41 -23.76 -7.71
CA ASP A 102 -6.86 -24.09 -6.35
C ASP A 102 -5.80 -23.71 -5.33
N SER A 103 -6.06 -22.65 -4.56
CA SER A 103 -5.12 -22.16 -3.55
C SER A 103 -4.79 -23.18 -2.48
N LYS A 104 -5.68 -24.14 -2.19
CA LYS A 104 -5.43 -25.22 -1.23
C LYS A 104 -4.36 -26.22 -1.65
N LEU A 105 -4.12 -26.34 -2.95
CA LEU A 105 -3.03 -27.19 -3.46
C LEU A 105 -1.67 -26.56 -3.25
N ILE A 106 -1.60 -25.22 -3.23
CA ILE A 106 -0.34 -24.47 -3.15
C ILE A 106 0.25 -24.63 -1.74
N ALA A 107 1.43 -25.23 -1.65
CA ALA A 107 2.09 -25.49 -0.39
C ALA A 107 2.74 -24.22 0.18
N VAL A 108 2.03 -23.53 1.07
CA VAL A 108 2.53 -22.37 1.81
C VAL A 108 3.14 -22.84 3.14
N THR A 109 4.40 -22.50 3.39
CA THR A 109 5.12 -22.83 4.63
C THR A 109 5.51 -21.55 5.34
N THR A 110 5.03 -21.37 6.58
CA THR A 110 5.48 -20.30 7.48
C THR A 110 6.72 -20.76 8.23
N ILE A 111 7.74 -19.91 8.35
CA ILE A 111 9.01 -20.21 9.01
C ILE A 111 9.40 -19.09 9.97
N ASP A 112 10.07 -19.46 11.05
CA ASP A 112 10.78 -18.57 11.96
C ASP A 112 11.98 -19.31 12.55
N ILE A 113 13.12 -18.61 12.73
CA ILE A 113 14.33 -19.15 13.33
C ILE A 113 14.74 -18.34 14.53
N GLU A 114 15.32 -19.02 15.52
CA GLU A 114 16.01 -18.39 16.64
C GLU A 114 17.50 -18.66 16.58
N THR A 115 18.29 -17.68 16.95
CA THR A 115 19.75 -17.77 16.96
C THR A 115 20.32 -17.47 18.34
N ASP A 116 21.50 -17.99 18.59
CA ASP A 116 22.30 -17.57 19.75
C ASP A 116 22.54 -16.06 19.69
N SER A 117 22.22 -15.37 20.76
CA SER A 117 22.39 -13.92 20.91
C SER A 117 23.59 -13.54 21.80
N THR A 118 24.38 -14.49 22.24
CA THR A 118 25.56 -14.25 23.05
C THR A 118 26.55 -13.37 22.30
N GLY A 119 26.93 -12.22 22.89
CA GLY A 119 27.86 -11.27 22.28
C GLY A 119 27.30 -10.49 21.10
N GLY A 120 25.94 -10.29 21.03
CA GLY A 120 25.29 -9.37 20.12
C GLY A 120 24.39 -10.00 19.05
N PHE A 121 23.85 -9.15 18.19
CA PHE A 121 22.93 -9.57 17.12
C PHE A 121 23.66 -10.37 16.04
N PRO A 122 23.00 -11.42 15.47
CA PRO A 122 23.59 -12.22 14.41
C PRO A 122 23.76 -11.39 13.13
N ASP A 123 24.93 -11.52 12.50
CA ASP A 123 25.20 -10.96 11.17
C ASP A 123 24.82 -11.96 10.09
N ILE A 124 23.99 -11.52 9.14
CA ILE A 124 23.44 -12.37 8.08
C ILE A 124 24.53 -12.90 7.16
N ASN A 125 25.55 -12.09 6.85
CA ASN A 125 26.56 -12.44 5.86
C ASN A 125 27.57 -13.41 6.43
N THR A 126 27.98 -13.21 7.66
CA THR A 126 28.93 -14.13 8.35
C THR A 126 28.23 -15.36 8.87
N ALA A 127 26.97 -15.26 9.25
CA ALA A 127 26.17 -16.30 9.90
C ALA A 127 26.96 -17.07 10.96
N ASP A 128 27.60 -16.33 11.86
CA ASP A 128 28.55 -16.87 12.83
C ASP A 128 27.91 -17.50 14.06
N LYS A 129 26.68 -17.06 14.37
CA LYS A 129 25.90 -17.53 15.52
C LYS A 129 25.13 -18.82 15.21
N GLN A 130 25.09 -19.71 16.20
CA GLN A 130 24.34 -20.96 16.12
C GLN A 130 22.83 -20.71 15.99
N ILE A 131 22.14 -21.48 15.13
CA ILE A 131 20.69 -21.55 15.13
C ILE A 131 20.25 -22.44 16.30
N THR A 132 19.44 -21.90 17.19
CA THR A 132 19.01 -22.57 18.42
C THR A 132 17.63 -23.24 18.29
N ALA A 133 16.77 -22.73 17.42
CA ALA A 133 15.49 -23.35 17.08
C ALA A 133 15.07 -22.99 15.64
N ILE A 134 14.34 -23.89 15.01
CA ILE A 134 13.66 -23.66 13.74
C ILE A 134 12.23 -24.19 13.89
N THR A 135 11.24 -23.34 13.64
CA THR A 135 9.84 -23.78 13.53
C THR A 135 9.33 -23.54 12.11
N VAL A 136 8.70 -24.56 11.53
CA VAL A 136 7.98 -24.48 10.27
C VAL A 136 6.55 -24.95 10.44
N ARG A 137 5.62 -24.26 9.77
CA ARG A 137 4.20 -24.57 9.76
C ARG A 137 3.67 -24.67 8.33
N LYS A 138 2.87 -25.70 8.09
CA LYS A 138 2.00 -25.79 6.93
C LYS A 138 0.62 -26.22 7.39
N GLU A 139 -0.38 -25.39 7.12
CA GLU A 139 -1.75 -25.61 7.62
C GLU A 139 -1.76 -25.82 9.14
N ASP A 140 -2.36 -26.92 9.62
CA ASP A 140 -2.43 -27.22 11.06
C ASP A 140 -1.17 -27.90 11.62
N LYS A 141 -0.19 -28.25 10.77
CA LYS A 141 0.99 -29.01 11.20
C LYS A 141 2.19 -28.10 11.40
N LEU A 142 2.75 -28.16 12.61
CA LEU A 142 3.99 -27.50 12.98
C LEU A 142 5.08 -28.54 13.22
N VAL A 143 6.28 -28.22 12.81
CA VAL A 143 7.51 -28.97 13.15
C VAL A 143 8.52 -28.00 13.73
N THR A 144 8.96 -28.29 14.96
CA THR A 144 9.97 -27.51 15.65
C THR A 144 11.20 -28.37 15.93
N LEU A 145 12.37 -27.84 15.58
CA LEU A 145 13.68 -28.48 15.78
C LEU A 145 14.51 -27.66 16.74
N ALA A 146 15.06 -28.30 17.78
CA ALA A 146 15.97 -27.68 18.75
C ALA A 146 16.74 -28.74 19.53
N TYR A 147 17.49 -28.38 20.61
CA TYR A 147 18.51 -29.27 21.22
C TYR A 147 18.08 -29.97 22.49
N TYR A 148 17.28 -29.32 23.36
CA TYR A 148 16.92 -29.89 24.66
C TYR A 148 15.56 -30.56 24.65
N ASP A 149 15.18 -31.21 25.74
CA ASP A 149 13.90 -31.87 25.87
C ASP A 149 12.76 -30.84 25.91
N TYR A 150 11.74 -31.07 25.12
CA TYR A 150 10.52 -30.29 25.08
C TYR A 150 9.32 -31.21 24.82
N THR A 151 8.27 -31.03 25.55
CA THR A 151 7.00 -31.72 25.34
C THR A 151 6.01 -30.74 24.74
N PRO A 152 5.55 -30.96 23.49
CA PRO A 152 4.54 -30.10 22.88
C PRO A 152 3.27 -29.98 23.74
N GLU A 153 2.73 -28.74 23.74
CA GLU A 153 1.47 -28.46 24.45
C GLU A 153 0.23 -28.76 23.58
N SER A 154 0.44 -29.09 22.32
CA SER A 154 -0.61 -29.35 21.33
C SER A 154 -0.21 -30.51 20.40
N ASP A 155 -1.18 -31.34 20.02
CA ASP A 155 -0.99 -32.54 19.18
C ASP A 155 -0.59 -32.20 17.74
N ASN A 156 -0.78 -30.95 17.30
CA ASN A 156 -0.38 -30.50 15.98
C ASN A 156 1.09 -30.10 15.86
N VAL A 157 1.83 -30.07 16.98
CA VAL A 157 3.26 -29.76 17.04
C VAL A 157 4.07 -31.04 17.12
N THR A 158 4.91 -31.25 16.13
CA THR A 158 5.95 -32.30 16.14
C THR A 158 7.28 -31.69 16.57
N TYR A 159 7.80 -32.13 17.69
CA TYR A 159 9.11 -31.70 18.16
C TYR A 159 10.20 -32.70 17.77
N ILE A 160 11.29 -32.19 17.21
CA ILE A 160 12.45 -33.00 16.80
C ILE A 160 13.67 -32.55 17.62
N LYS A 161 14.04 -33.32 18.60
CA LYS A 161 15.27 -33.10 19.36
C LYS A 161 16.50 -33.42 18.50
N CYS A 162 17.47 -32.53 18.49
CA CYS A 162 18.73 -32.66 17.77
C CYS A 162 19.92 -32.68 18.74
N THR A 163 20.97 -33.39 18.40
CA THR A 163 22.18 -33.52 19.25
C THR A 163 23.15 -32.35 19.07
N ASP A 164 23.17 -31.78 17.89
CA ASP A 164 24.03 -30.68 17.47
C ASP A 164 23.44 -29.94 16.29
N GLU A 165 24.03 -28.81 15.88
CA GLU A 165 23.56 -27.98 14.83
C GLU A 165 23.58 -28.64 13.44
N ALA A 166 24.61 -29.44 13.17
CA ALA A 166 24.67 -30.15 11.88
C ALA A 166 23.50 -31.13 11.73
N THR A 167 23.12 -31.79 12.83
CA THR A 167 21.93 -32.65 12.90
C THR A 167 20.65 -31.86 12.73
N LEU A 168 20.53 -30.70 13.40
CA LEU A 168 19.37 -29.81 13.31
C LEU A 168 19.16 -29.35 11.86
N LEU A 169 20.18 -28.82 11.22
CA LEU A 169 20.13 -28.33 9.84
C LEU A 169 19.88 -29.47 8.83
N SER A 170 20.47 -30.62 9.04
CA SER A 170 20.24 -31.80 8.20
C SER A 170 18.81 -32.31 8.28
N LYS A 171 18.23 -32.39 9.51
CA LYS A 171 16.83 -32.77 9.73
C LYS A 171 15.89 -31.70 9.21
N PHE A 172 16.21 -30.42 9.35
CA PHE A 172 15.44 -29.34 8.75
C PHE A 172 15.32 -29.52 7.23
N ILE A 173 16.43 -29.78 6.52
CA ILE A 173 16.41 -30.03 5.06
C ILE A 173 15.56 -31.27 4.73
N GLN A 174 15.55 -32.30 5.57
CA GLN A 174 14.68 -33.46 5.38
C GLN A 174 13.19 -33.10 5.52
N VAL A 175 12.83 -32.34 6.57
CA VAL A 175 11.45 -31.81 6.78
C VAL A 175 11.03 -30.94 5.62
N TRP A 176 11.89 -29.99 5.21
CA TRP A 176 11.64 -29.09 4.09
C TRP A 176 11.32 -29.83 2.78
N ARG A 177 12.03 -30.90 2.50
CA ARG A 177 11.87 -31.72 1.29
C ARG A 177 10.84 -32.84 1.40
N SER A 178 10.27 -33.04 2.57
CA SER A 178 9.28 -34.09 2.80
C SER A 178 8.01 -33.84 1.99
N ALA A 179 7.26 -34.90 1.67
CA ALA A 179 5.97 -34.77 1.00
C ALA A 179 4.96 -33.89 1.77
N GLN A 180 5.12 -33.80 3.09
CA GLN A 180 4.28 -32.99 3.94
C GLN A 180 4.51 -31.49 3.72
N PHE A 181 5.75 -31.03 3.58
CA PHE A 181 6.09 -29.62 3.41
C PHE A 181 6.29 -29.28 1.94
N ASN A 182 7.43 -29.65 1.34
CA ASN A 182 7.79 -29.39 -0.06
C ASN A 182 7.23 -28.05 -0.56
N PRO A 183 7.65 -26.90 0.00
CA PRO A 183 6.97 -25.64 -0.16
C PRO A 183 7.00 -25.14 -1.62
N ASP A 184 5.93 -24.49 -2.04
CA ASP A 184 5.87 -23.62 -3.23
C ASP A 184 6.13 -22.18 -2.83
N ILE A 185 5.67 -21.84 -1.61
CA ILE A 185 5.82 -20.53 -1.01
C ILE A 185 6.36 -20.68 0.40
N VAL A 186 7.26 -19.78 0.73
CA VAL A 186 7.74 -19.55 2.10
C VAL A 186 7.31 -18.18 2.54
N THR A 187 6.79 -18.09 3.75
CA THR A 187 6.41 -16.85 4.41
C THR A 187 6.90 -16.82 5.84
N GLY A 188 6.95 -15.65 6.44
CA GLY A 188 7.36 -15.38 7.80
C GLY A 188 7.43 -13.88 8.01
N TRP A 189 7.73 -13.43 9.20
CA TRP A 189 7.84 -12.01 9.50
C TRP A 189 9.26 -11.49 9.29
N ASN A 190 9.50 -10.74 8.23
CA ASN A 190 10.83 -10.26 7.81
C ASN A 190 11.76 -11.40 7.33
N CYS A 191 11.19 -12.53 6.95
CA CYS A 191 11.92 -13.75 6.63
C CYS A 191 12.78 -13.63 5.35
N GLU A 192 12.40 -12.76 4.40
CA GLU A 192 13.21 -12.49 3.20
C GLU A 192 14.55 -11.82 3.54
N PHE A 193 14.55 -10.97 4.58
CA PHE A 193 15.70 -10.14 4.93
C PHE A 193 16.48 -10.66 6.14
N PHE A 194 15.99 -11.67 6.85
CA PHE A 194 16.69 -12.24 8.01
C PHE A 194 16.71 -13.77 7.98
N ASP A 195 15.58 -14.43 8.23
CA ASP A 195 15.53 -15.88 8.48
C ASP A 195 16.10 -16.68 7.31
N MET A 196 15.62 -16.42 6.10
CA MET A 196 16.03 -17.22 4.94
C MET A 196 17.47 -16.98 4.52
N PRO A 197 17.99 -15.75 4.40
CA PRO A 197 19.40 -15.56 4.06
C PRO A 197 20.33 -16.04 5.18
N TYR A 198 19.96 -15.86 6.45
CA TYR A 198 20.75 -16.38 7.58
C TYR A 198 20.81 -17.91 7.55
N LEU A 199 19.69 -18.58 7.42
CA LEU A 199 19.57 -20.03 7.35
C LEU A 199 20.40 -20.61 6.19
N ILE A 200 20.32 -19.99 5.01
CA ILE A 200 21.10 -20.41 3.82
C ILE A 200 22.59 -20.26 4.08
N ASN A 201 23.04 -19.12 4.61
CA ASN A 201 24.43 -18.90 4.92
C ASN A 201 24.94 -19.85 6.03
N ARG A 202 24.10 -20.12 7.03
CA ARG A 202 24.43 -21.03 8.13
C ARG A 202 24.54 -22.48 7.65
N ILE A 203 23.59 -22.95 6.83
CA ILE A 203 23.65 -24.28 6.19
C ILE A 203 24.91 -24.37 5.34
N THR A 204 25.22 -23.35 4.55
CA THR A 204 26.43 -23.31 3.73
C THR A 204 27.69 -23.41 4.57
N ARG A 205 27.76 -22.73 5.71
CA ARG A 205 28.88 -22.73 6.62
C ARG A 205 29.08 -24.08 7.32
N ILE A 206 28.02 -24.73 7.78
CA ILE A 206 28.10 -25.94 8.63
C ILE A 206 28.10 -27.22 7.77
N LEU A 207 27.22 -27.27 6.72
CA LEU A 207 27.01 -28.48 5.91
C LEU A 207 27.54 -28.36 4.48
N GLY A 208 28.04 -27.18 4.12
CA GLY A 208 28.55 -26.89 2.77
C GLY A 208 27.48 -26.42 1.78
N PRO A 209 27.92 -25.80 0.65
CA PRO A 209 27.01 -25.16 -0.33
C PRO A 209 26.06 -26.15 -1.02
N GLU A 210 26.48 -27.39 -1.22
CA GLU A 210 25.63 -28.40 -1.85
C GLU A 210 24.41 -28.77 -0.95
N ALA A 211 24.57 -28.72 0.37
CA ALA A 211 23.46 -28.91 1.29
C ALA A 211 22.45 -27.74 1.20
N ALA A 212 22.92 -26.50 1.12
CA ALA A 212 22.08 -25.34 0.95
C ALA A 212 21.28 -25.38 -0.38
N LYS A 213 21.88 -25.82 -1.47
CA LYS A 213 21.20 -26.00 -2.77
C LYS A 213 19.99 -26.94 -2.69
N ARG A 214 19.97 -27.86 -1.72
CA ARG A 214 18.85 -28.78 -1.52
C ARG A 214 17.56 -28.10 -1.04
N LEU A 215 17.64 -26.84 -0.63
CA LEU A 215 16.45 -26.03 -0.36
C LEU A 215 15.68 -25.71 -1.66
N SER A 216 16.34 -25.65 -2.80
CA SER A 216 15.70 -25.51 -4.10
C SER A 216 15.30 -26.88 -4.66
N PRO A 217 14.07 -27.03 -5.20
CA PRO A 217 13.67 -28.23 -5.92
C PRO A 217 14.46 -28.44 -7.20
N TRP A 218 15.09 -27.39 -7.73
CA TRP A 218 15.97 -27.44 -8.91
C TRP A 218 17.48 -27.50 -8.56
N GLY A 219 17.83 -27.45 -7.27
CA GLY A 219 19.22 -27.36 -6.84
C GLY A 219 19.90 -26.04 -7.22
N ILE A 220 19.13 -25.00 -7.53
CA ILE A 220 19.62 -23.68 -7.94
C ILE A 220 19.26 -22.67 -6.86
N LEU A 221 20.30 -22.12 -6.25
CA LEU A 221 20.21 -21.16 -5.15
C LEU A 221 21.23 -20.06 -5.39
N SER A 222 20.86 -18.82 -5.18
CA SER A 222 21.75 -17.67 -5.18
C SER A 222 21.32 -16.64 -4.14
N LEU A 223 22.30 -15.83 -3.72
CA LEU A 223 22.07 -14.64 -2.91
C LEU A 223 22.45 -13.43 -3.76
N ARG A 224 21.60 -12.42 -3.79
CA ARG A 224 21.89 -11.15 -4.46
C ARG A 224 21.82 -10.00 -3.48
N GLU A 225 22.67 -9.03 -3.67
CA GLU A 225 22.56 -7.76 -2.96
C GLU A 225 21.55 -6.84 -3.65
N ALA A 226 20.78 -6.15 -2.83
CA ALA A 226 19.85 -5.11 -3.30
C ALA A 226 19.94 -3.90 -2.39
N ASP A 227 20.13 -2.73 -2.98
CA ASP A 227 20.01 -1.46 -2.26
C ASP A 227 18.52 -1.08 -2.15
N ILE A 228 18.02 -1.10 -0.93
CA ILE A 228 16.66 -0.68 -0.61
C ILE A 228 16.73 0.56 0.29
N ASN A 229 16.46 1.72 -0.27
CA ASN A 229 16.50 3.01 0.43
C ASN A 229 17.88 3.35 1.06
N GLY A 230 18.98 2.94 0.40
CA GLY A 230 20.35 3.19 0.84
C GLY A 230 20.84 2.22 1.91
N ARG A 231 20.16 1.09 2.08
CA ARG A 231 20.63 -0.06 2.86
C ARG A 231 20.77 -1.28 1.96
N ILE A 232 21.92 -1.93 2.00
CA ILE A 232 22.18 -3.15 1.24
C ILE A 232 21.57 -4.33 2.00
N PHE A 233 20.75 -5.12 1.32
CA PHE A 233 20.15 -6.34 1.82
C PHE A 233 20.61 -7.52 0.97
N THR A 234 20.84 -8.64 1.61
CA THR A 234 21.10 -9.92 0.95
C THR A 234 19.77 -10.64 0.75
N ILE A 235 19.32 -10.79 -0.49
CA ILE A 235 18.05 -11.40 -0.85
C ILE A 235 18.30 -12.78 -1.45
N PRO A 236 17.71 -13.85 -0.89
CA PRO A 236 17.84 -15.19 -1.43
C PRO A 236 16.92 -15.41 -2.64
N ILE A 237 17.42 -16.13 -3.63
CA ILE A 237 16.69 -16.64 -4.77
C ILE A 237 16.74 -18.17 -4.73
N ILE A 238 15.64 -18.80 -4.35
CA ILE A 238 15.48 -20.26 -4.29
C ILE A 238 14.63 -20.65 -5.51
N VAL A 239 15.27 -21.11 -6.58
CA VAL A 239 14.56 -21.41 -7.83
C VAL A 239 13.51 -22.51 -7.58
N GLY A 240 12.27 -22.23 -7.98
CA GLY A 240 11.09 -23.09 -7.76
C GLY A 240 10.32 -22.84 -6.46
N ILE A 241 10.82 -21.95 -5.59
CA ILE A 241 10.11 -21.54 -4.36
C ILE A 241 10.07 -20.02 -4.30
N THR A 242 8.92 -19.47 -4.02
CA THR A 242 8.76 -18.02 -3.85
C THR A 242 8.75 -17.64 -2.38
N ILE A 243 9.56 -16.68 -1.99
CA ILE A 243 9.53 -16.09 -0.65
C ILE A 243 8.55 -14.93 -0.68
N LEU A 244 7.41 -15.07 0.00
CA LEU A 244 6.41 -14.02 0.21
C LEU A 244 6.49 -13.55 1.66
N ASP A 245 7.41 -12.64 1.95
CA ASP A 245 7.58 -12.08 3.28
C ASP A 245 6.31 -11.39 3.75
N TYR A 246 5.75 -11.84 4.88
CA TYR A 246 4.46 -11.35 5.35
C TYR A 246 4.49 -9.89 5.82
N LEU A 247 5.64 -9.39 6.28
CA LEU A 247 5.83 -7.97 6.56
C LEU A 247 5.70 -7.13 5.29
N GLN A 248 6.25 -7.60 4.15
CA GLN A 248 6.14 -6.89 2.88
C GLN A 248 4.71 -6.97 2.34
N LEU A 249 4.04 -8.12 2.46
CA LEU A 249 2.62 -8.27 2.13
C LEU A 249 1.75 -7.30 2.93
N TYR A 250 1.98 -7.23 4.25
CA TYR A 250 1.25 -6.32 5.13
C TYR A 250 1.45 -4.85 4.70
N ARG A 251 2.69 -4.45 4.40
CA ARG A 251 2.99 -3.10 3.91
C ARG A 251 2.34 -2.78 2.57
N LYS A 252 2.26 -3.77 1.69
CA LYS A 252 1.70 -3.62 0.34
C LYS A 252 0.18 -3.52 0.33
N PHE A 253 -0.50 -4.37 1.09
CA PHE A 253 -1.94 -4.55 1.01
C PHE A 253 -2.72 -3.91 2.17
N SER A 254 -2.04 -3.52 3.26
CA SER A 254 -2.67 -2.72 4.31
C SER A 254 -2.67 -1.24 3.92
N PHE A 255 -3.87 -0.63 3.86
CA PHE A 255 -4.02 0.79 3.54
C PHE A 255 -3.76 1.73 4.73
N THR A 256 -3.61 1.17 5.94
CA THR A 256 -3.41 1.94 7.16
C THR A 256 -1.95 1.92 7.58
N MET A 257 -1.30 3.07 7.62
CA MET A 257 0.06 3.18 8.13
C MET A 257 0.12 2.89 9.63
N GLN A 258 1.07 2.08 10.05
CA GLN A 258 1.28 1.69 11.44
C GLN A 258 2.41 2.50 12.10
N GLU A 259 2.34 2.65 13.42
CA GLU A 259 3.40 3.29 14.21
C GLU A 259 4.64 2.41 14.32
N SER A 260 4.46 1.10 14.32
CA SER A 260 5.51 0.08 14.32
C SER A 260 5.12 -1.05 13.36
N TYR A 261 6.12 -1.66 12.73
CA TYR A 261 5.95 -2.85 11.91
C TYR A 261 6.61 -4.08 12.53
N LYS A 262 6.88 -4.06 13.84
CA LYS A 262 7.28 -5.25 14.59
C LYS A 262 6.13 -6.23 14.67
N LEU A 263 6.42 -7.54 14.63
CA LEU A 263 5.41 -8.60 14.67
C LEU A 263 4.45 -8.43 15.86
N ASP A 264 4.97 -8.15 17.06
CA ASP A 264 4.16 -7.93 18.27
C ASP A 264 3.10 -6.85 18.07
N HIS A 265 3.50 -5.70 17.51
CA HIS A 265 2.57 -4.59 17.29
C HIS A 265 1.50 -4.94 16.26
N ILE A 266 1.89 -5.52 15.12
CA ILE A 266 0.95 -5.84 14.04
C ILE A 266 0.02 -6.98 14.45
N ALA A 267 0.51 -7.99 15.15
CA ALA A 267 -0.33 -9.06 15.69
C ALA A 267 -1.38 -8.51 16.66
N ASN A 268 -1.00 -7.58 17.53
CA ASN A 268 -1.94 -6.89 18.40
C ASN A 268 -3.00 -6.09 17.62
N VAL A 269 -2.59 -5.38 16.58
CA VAL A 269 -3.53 -4.61 15.73
C VAL A 269 -4.50 -5.53 14.98
N VAL A 270 -4.01 -6.65 14.46
CA VAL A 270 -4.79 -7.54 13.60
C VAL A 270 -5.60 -8.55 14.41
N LEU A 271 -4.98 -9.20 15.39
CA LEU A 271 -5.55 -10.31 16.14
C LEU A 271 -6.00 -9.92 17.56
N GLY A 272 -5.54 -8.79 18.10
CA GLY A 272 -5.68 -8.43 19.51
C GLY A 272 -4.72 -9.19 20.44
N GLU A 273 -3.71 -9.83 19.88
CA GLU A 273 -2.77 -10.71 20.57
C GLU A 273 -1.34 -10.28 20.37
N ARG A 274 -0.47 -10.59 21.32
CA ARG A 274 0.95 -10.23 21.33
C ARG A 274 1.87 -11.43 21.29
N LYS A 275 3.13 -11.19 20.99
CA LYS A 275 4.22 -12.12 21.23
C LYS A 275 4.31 -12.44 22.73
N LEU A 276 5.00 -13.52 23.04
CA LEU A 276 5.40 -13.81 24.41
C LEU A 276 6.53 -12.84 24.82
N ASP A 277 6.36 -12.08 25.90
CA ASP A 277 7.37 -11.14 26.37
C ASP A 277 8.26 -11.79 27.44
N TYR A 278 9.46 -12.20 27.06
CA TYR A 278 10.42 -12.81 27.99
C TYR A 278 10.88 -11.85 29.09
N THR A 279 10.73 -10.53 28.91
CA THR A 279 11.08 -9.55 29.94
C THR A 279 10.07 -9.55 31.08
N GLU A 280 8.80 -9.85 30.79
CA GLU A 280 7.76 -10.06 31.81
C GLU A 280 7.98 -11.35 32.59
N LEU A 281 8.67 -12.34 31.98
CA LEU A 281 9.10 -13.58 32.65
C LEU A 281 10.38 -13.40 33.47
N GLY A 282 10.97 -12.18 33.50
CA GLY A 282 12.14 -11.85 34.30
C GLY A 282 13.49 -12.03 33.61
N PHE A 283 13.53 -12.32 32.32
CA PHE A 283 14.76 -12.48 31.55
C PHE A 283 15.21 -11.17 30.91
N ALA A 284 16.49 -10.82 30.98
CA ALA A 284 17.01 -9.59 30.43
C ALA A 284 17.23 -9.65 28.90
N ASN A 285 17.46 -10.83 28.33
CA ASN A 285 17.71 -11.04 26.91
C ASN A 285 17.32 -12.47 26.46
N LEU A 286 17.37 -12.72 25.14
CA LEU A 286 17.03 -14.03 24.59
C LEU A 286 18.00 -15.16 25.01
N ASP A 287 19.27 -14.87 25.26
CA ASP A 287 20.25 -15.87 25.72
C ASP A 287 19.95 -16.35 27.15
N GLU A 288 19.64 -15.43 28.07
CA GLU A 288 19.18 -15.79 29.40
C GLU A 288 17.86 -16.55 29.35
N PHE A 289 16.95 -16.18 28.47
CA PHE A 289 15.67 -16.86 28.27
C PHE A 289 15.89 -18.29 27.73
N TYR A 290 16.75 -18.47 26.71
CA TYR A 290 17.11 -19.77 26.16
C TYR A 290 17.70 -20.71 27.23
N LYS A 291 18.57 -20.22 28.10
CA LYS A 291 19.24 -21.01 29.14
C LYS A 291 18.36 -21.24 30.37
N GLY A 292 17.49 -20.25 30.70
CA GLY A 292 16.72 -20.27 31.94
C GLY A 292 15.36 -20.94 31.82
N ASP A 293 14.68 -20.79 30.67
CA ASP A 293 13.36 -21.38 30.44
C ASP A 293 13.21 -21.84 28.99
N PHE A 294 13.84 -22.95 28.68
CA PHE A 294 13.83 -23.52 27.34
C PHE A 294 12.44 -23.88 26.84
N LYS A 295 11.51 -24.30 27.73
CA LYS A 295 10.15 -24.63 27.36
C LYS A 295 9.43 -23.39 26.77
N ASN A 296 9.45 -22.30 27.48
CA ASN A 296 8.82 -21.05 27.02
C ASN A 296 9.60 -20.43 25.86
N TYR A 297 10.91 -20.63 25.73
CA TYR A 297 11.69 -20.24 24.58
C TYR A 297 11.21 -20.93 23.28
N ILE A 298 10.94 -22.24 23.34
CA ILE A 298 10.34 -22.94 22.19
C ILE A 298 8.92 -22.49 21.92
N ASN A 299 8.11 -22.28 22.96
CA ASN A 299 6.76 -21.71 22.82
C ASN A 299 6.80 -20.32 22.17
N TYR A 300 7.82 -19.51 22.45
CA TYR A 300 8.04 -18.20 21.82
C TYR A 300 8.22 -18.33 20.30
N ASN A 301 9.13 -19.20 19.83
CA ASN A 301 9.36 -19.44 18.40
C ASN A 301 8.10 -20.00 17.70
N ILE A 302 7.40 -20.97 18.34
CA ILE A 302 6.13 -21.51 17.84
C ILE A 302 5.08 -20.41 17.74
N ARG A 303 5.01 -19.52 18.72
CA ARG A 303 4.06 -18.41 18.76
C ARG A 303 4.29 -17.43 17.60
N ASP A 304 5.53 -17.12 17.25
CA ASP A 304 5.83 -16.22 16.16
C ASP A 304 5.32 -16.77 14.81
N VAL A 305 5.53 -18.03 14.55
CA VAL A 305 4.98 -18.73 13.38
C VAL A 305 3.45 -18.75 13.39
N ASP A 306 2.83 -19.04 14.56
CA ASP A 306 1.38 -19.07 14.70
C ASP A 306 0.73 -17.71 14.45
N LEU A 307 1.30 -16.64 14.97
CA LEU A 307 0.81 -15.27 14.75
C LEU A 307 0.78 -14.91 13.26
N VAL A 308 1.85 -15.20 12.51
CA VAL A 308 1.90 -14.92 11.07
C VAL A 308 0.85 -15.73 10.31
N TYR A 309 0.74 -17.01 10.59
CA TYR A 309 -0.27 -17.86 9.95
C TYR A 309 -1.70 -17.37 10.22
N ARG A 310 -2.04 -17.04 11.46
CA ARG A 310 -3.38 -16.56 11.82
C ARG A 310 -3.67 -15.16 11.29
N MET A 311 -2.65 -14.32 11.15
CA MET A 311 -2.82 -13.04 10.47
C MET A 311 -3.19 -13.24 8.99
N ASP A 312 -2.53 -14.19 8.30
CA ASP A 312 -2.89 -14.48 6.91
C ASP A 312 -4.27 -15.14 6.79
N ASP A 313 -4.62 -16.03 7.71
CA ASP A 313 -5.96 -16.62 7.75
C ASP A 313 -7.07 -15.55 7.86
N LYS A 314 -6.80 -14.46 8.59
CA LYS A 314 -7.71 -13.33 8.74
C LYS A 314 -7.67 -12.34 7.57
N LEU A 315 -6.48 -12.00 7.08
CA LEU A 315 -6.26 -10.93 6.09
C LEU A 315 -6.27 -11.43 4.65
N ARG A 316 -5.94 -12.70 4.42
CA ARG A 316 -5.90 -13.36 3.10
C ARG A 316 -4.99 -12.65 2.07
N PHE A 317 -3.87 -12.11 2.50
CA PHE A 317 -2.97 -11.39 1.60
C PHE A 317 -2.23 -12.31 0.62
N ILE A 318 -1.93 -13.55 1.02
CA ILE A 318 -1.34 -14.55 0.12
C ILE A 318 -2.34 -14.93 -0.98
N ASP A 319 -3.62 -15.15 -0.65
CA ASP A 319 -4.67 -15.38 -1.64
C ASP A 319 -4.83 -14.18 -2.59
N GLN A 320 -4.63 -12.96 -2.09
CA GLN A 320 -4.65 -11.76 -2.92
C GLN A 320 -3.50 -11.74 -3.93
N VAL A 321 -2.31 -12.21 -3.53
CA VAL A 321 -1.17 -12.39 -4.46
C VAL A 321 -1.51 -13.39 -5.55
N PHE A 322 -2.14 -14.52 -5.21
CA PHE A 322 -2.55 -15.53 -6.21
C PHE A 322 -3.52 -14.93 -7.23
N ALA A 323 -4.56 -14.26 -6.74
CA ALA A 323 -5.54 -13.62 -7.63
C ALA A 323 -4.89 -12.61 -8.59
N LEU A 324 -3.98 -11.77 -8.08
CA LEU A 324 -3.24 -10.80 -8.89
C LEU A 324 -2.29 -11.47 -9.90
N ALA A 325 -1.55 -12.48 -9.47
CA ALA A 325 -0.54 -13.15 -10.30
C ALA A 325 -1.17 -13.91 -11.47
N TYR A 326 -2.23 -14.67 -11.22
CA TYR A 326 -2.89 -15.43 -12.27
C TYR A 326 -3.72 -14.56 -13.21
N ASP A 327 -4.35 -13.50 -12.69
CA ASP A 327 -5.05 -12.53 -13.54
C ASP A 327 -4.07 -11.75 -14.43
N GLY A 328 -2.91 -11.38 -13.91
CA GLY A 328 -1.86 -10.69 -14.68
C GLY A 328 -0.93 -11.61 -15.47
N LYS A 329 -0.99 -12.93 -15.27
CA LYS A 329 -0.07 -13.94 -15.83
C LYS A 329 1.39 -13.62 -15.54
N VAL A 330 1.70 -13.39 -14.25
CA VAL A 330 3.03 -13.07 -13.74
C VAL A 330 3.42 -14.00 -12.59
N ASN A 331 4.70 -14.06 -12.22
CA ASN A 331 5.10 -14.74 -10.99
C ASN A 331 4.63 -13.96 -9.75
N TYR A 332 4.50 -14.63 -8.61
CA TYR A 332 3.97 -14.04 -7.38
C TYR A 332 4.70 -12.77 -6.93
N LEU A 333 6.05 -12.75 -7.01
CA LEU A 333 6.84 -11.56 -6.64
C LEU A 333 6.59 -10.35 -7.57
N ASP A 334 6.18 -10.56 -8.81
CA ASP A 334 5.92 -9.46 -9.74
C ASP A 334 4.70 -8.63 -9.31
N THR A 335 3.82 -9.19 -8.48
CA THR A 335 2.65 -8.49 -7.92
C THR A 335 3.03 -7.34 -7.00
N TYR A 336 4.26 -7.32 -6.47
CA TYR A 336 4.73 -6.21 -5.66
C TYR A 336 4.94 -4.91 -6.46
N THR A 337 5.09 -4.98 -7.78
CA THR A 337 5.35 -3.81 -8.63
C THR A 337 4.23 -3.60 -9.66
N SER A 338 3.52 -2.48 -9.56
CA SER A 338 2.46 -2.13 -10.53
C SER A 338 2.99 -1.96 -11.95
N VAL A 339 4.20 -1.43 -12.11
CA VAL A 339 4.85 -1.24 -13.41
C VAL A 339 5.01 -2.58 -14.15
N ARG A 340 5.53 -3.61 -13.46
CA ARG A 340 5.69 -4.93 -14.06
C ARG A 340 4.36 -5.57 -14.42
N MET A 341 3.41 -5.53 -13.49
CA MET A 341 2.08 -6.09 -13.74
C MET A 341 1.41 -5.46 -14.94
N TRP A 342 1.40 -4.12 -15.03
CA TRP A 342 0.77 -3.43 -16.14
C TRP A 342 1.49 -3.65 -17.47
N ASP A 343 2.83 -3.73 -17.48
CA ASP A 343 3.61 -4.02 -18.68
C ASP A 343 3.23 -5.40 -19.27
N VAL A 344 3.08 -6.39 -18.40
CA VAL A 344 2.69 -7.76 -18.81
C VAL A 344 1.21 -7.83 -19.22
N ILE A 345 0.30 -7.22 -18.48
CA ILE A 345 -1.12 -7.18 -18.82
C ILE A 345 -1.34 -6.56 -20.20
N ILE A 346 -0.69 -5.42 -20.46
CA ILE A 346 -0.78 -4.74 -21.76
C ILE A 346 -0.14 -5.59 -22.86
N HIS A 347 1.05 -6.16 -22.60
CA HIS A 347 1.70 -7.05 -23.56
C HIS A 347 0.77 -8.21 -23.98
N ASN A 348 0.22 -8.92 -23.01
CA ASN A 348 -0.65 -10.07 -23.28
C ASN A 348 -1.91 -9.63 -24.05
N TYR A 349 -2.54 -8.53 -23.61
CA TYR A 349 -3.70 -7.99 -24.30
C TYR A 349 -3.41 -7.64 -25.78
N LEU A 350 -2.29 -6.97 -26.04
CA LEU A 350 -1.93 -6.56 -27.39
C LEU A 350 -1.55 -7.76 -28.28
N ILE A 351 -0.78 -8.70 -27.76
CA ILE A 351 -0.42 -9.93 -28.49
C ILE A 351 -1.66 -10.75 -28.85
N ASP A 352 -2.62 -10.88 -27.95
CA ASP A 352 -3.90 -11.57 -28.22
C ASP A 352 -4.71 -10.87 -29.33
N HIS A 353 -4.38 -9.60 -29.65
CA HIS A 353 -4.97 -8.84 -30.76
C HIS A 353 -4.04 -8.70 -31.97
N ASN A 354 -2.97 -9.52 -32.05
CA ASN A 354 -1.94 -9.47 -33.08
C ASN A 354 -1.20 -8.12 -33.17
N ILE A 355 -1.07 -7.40 -32.05
CA ILE A 355 -0.35 -6.13 -31.94
C ILE A 355 0.89 -6.35 -31.06
N VAL A 356 2.04 -5.87 -31.51
CA VAL A 356 3.30 -5.99 -30.80
C VAL A 356 3.59 -4.76 -29.94
N VAL A 357 4.25 -4.99 -28.80
CA VAL A 357 4.74 -3.89 -27.95
C VAL A 357 6.08 -3.34 -28.47
N PRO A 358 6.34 -2.04 -28.36
CA PRO A 358 7.64 -1.47 -28.68
C PRO A 358 8.71 -2.01 -27.74
N MET A 359 9.97 -2.03 -28.20
CA MET A 359 11.11 -2.27 -27.32
C MET A 359 11.17 -1.17 -26.26
N PHE A 360 11.69 -1.52 -25.09
CA PHE A 360 11.78 -0.59 -23.98
C PHE A 360 13.12 -0.71 -23.26
N ASP A 361 13.85 0.39 -23.22
CA ASP A 361 15.02 0.58 -22.38
C ASP A 361 14.73 1.70 -21.36
N PRO A 362 14.68 1.38 -20.06
CA PRO A 362 14.46 2.39 -19.03
C PRO A 362 15.64 3.37 -18.87
N SER A 363 16.85 3.02 -19.37
CA SER A 363 18.03 3.89 -19.29
C SER A 363 17.94 5.11 -20.22
N GLU A 364 17.15 5.02 -21.29
CA GLU A 364 16.91 6.12 -22.23
C GLU A 364 15.96 7.20 -21.70
N ARG A 365 15.33 6.97 -20.54
CA ARG A 365 14.34 7.91 -19.96
C ARG A 365 15.02 8.97 -19.09
N GLU A 366 14.89 10.21 -19.50
CA GLU A 366 15.31 11.36 -18.70
C GLU A 366 14.50 11.48 -17.41
N ALA A 367 15.12 12.08 -16.38
CA ALA A 367 14.40 12.44 -15.17
C ALA A 367 13.39 13.53 -15.50
N HIS A 368 12.12 13.30 -15.19
CA HIS A 368 11.06 14.29 -15.37
C HIS A 368 10.80 15.02 -14.06
N GLU A 369 10.56 16.33 -14.12
CA GLU A 369 10.01 17.09 -13.00
C GLU A 369 8.64 16.51 -12.60
N GLY A 370 8.25 16.65 -11.32
CA GLY A 370 7.06 16.01 -10.80
C GLY A 370 5.78 16.37 -11.58
N ILE A 371 4.93 15.37 -11.81
CA ILE A 371 3.61 15.54 -12.43
C ILE A 371 2.69 16.30 -11.45
N GLU A 372 1.98 17.31 -11.94
CA GLU A 372 1.00 18.02 -11.13
C GLU A 372 -0.13 17.10 -10.71
N GLY A 373 -0.42 17.05 -9.40
CA GLY A 373 -1.41 16.15 -8.81
C GLY A 373 -2.85 16.67 -8.90
N ALA A 374 -3.71 16.13 -8.04
CA ALA A 374 -5.13 16.45 -7.96
C ALA A 374 -5.39 17.83 -7.33
N TYR A 375 -6.57 18.39 -7.61
CA TYR A 375 -7.06 19.61 -6.99
C TYR A 375 -7.54 19.38 -5.57
N VAL A 376 -7.13 20.25 -4.65
CA VAL A 376 -7.62 20.30 -3.27
C VAL A 376 -7.97 21.75 -2.94
N LYS A 377 -9.24 22.02 -2.71
CA LYS A 377 -9.75 23.35 -2.29
C LYS A 377 -9.28 23.67 -0.87
N ASP A 378 -8.92 24.94 -0.63
CA ASP A 378 -8.80 25.43 0.74
C ASP A 378 -10.18 25.37 1.42
N PRO A 379 -10.34 24.64 2.53
CA PRO A 379 -11.65 24.46 3.12
C PRO A 379 -12.15 25.75 3.78
N GLN A 380 -13.46 25.90 3.84
CA GLN A 380 -14.07 26.88 4.74
C GLN A 380 -13.90 26.36 6.17
N THR A 381 -12.89 26.87 6.86
CA THR A 381 -12.55 26.42 8.23
C THR A 381 -13.67 26.75 9.21
N GLY A 382 -13.94 25.85 10.15
CA GLY A 382 -14.96 26.02 11.16
C GLY A 382 -15.88 24.82 11.35
N LEU A 383 -16.93 25.02 12.14
CA LEU A 383 -18.01 24.07 12.34
C LEU A 383 -19.13 24.32 11.31
N HIS A 384 -19.45 23.30 10.55
CA HIS A 384 -20.55 23.28 9.60
C HIS A 384 -21.62 22.28 10.03
N LYS A 385 -22.88 22.61 9.79
CA LYS A 385 -24.02 21.72 10.02
C LYS A 385 -24.48 21.11 8.70
N TRP A 386 -25.09 19.94 8.82
CA TRP A 386 -25.71 19.20 7.72
C TRP A 386 -24.80 19.12 6.50
N VAL A 387 -23.63 18.53 6.76
CA VAL A 387 -22.60 18.31 5.72
C VAL A 387 -22.89 17.03 4.97
N VAL A 388 -22.94 17.14 3.65
CA VAL A 388 -23.10 16.00 2.75
C VAL A 388 -21.86 15.88 1.88
N SER A 389 -21.31 14.67 1.76
CA SER A 389 -20.21 14.39 0.84
C SER A 389 -20.67 13.60 -0.37
N PHE A 390 -20.10 13.96 -1.52
CA PHE A 390 -20.24 13.25 -2.79
C PHE A 390 -18.86 12.82 -3.27
N ASP A 391 -18.77 11.62 -3.87
CA ASP A 391 -17.53 11.01 -4.31
C ASP A 391 -17.61 10.53 -5.75
N LEU A 392 -16.53 10.76 -6.53
CA LEU A 392 -16.41 10.29 -7.90
C LEU A 392 -15.94 8.84 -7.92
N ASN A 393 -16.71 7.98 -8.55
CA ASN A 393 -16.39 6.56 -8.63
C ASN A 393 -15.15 6.30 -9.49
N SER A 394 -14.06 5.78 -8.87
CA SER A 394 -12.84 5.36 -9.57
C SER A 394 -12.33 6.42 -10.58
N LEU A 395 -12.14 7.65 -10.14
CA LEU A 395 -11.90 8.84 -10.97
C LEU A 395 -10.89 8.62 -12.12
N TYR A 396 -9.66 8.22 -11.83
CA TYR A 396 -8.60 8.15 -12.85
C TYR A 396 -8.84 7.08 -13.93
N PRO A 397 -9.26 5.85 -13.62
CA PRO A 397 -9.68 4.90 -14.65
C PRO A 397 -10.81 5.42 -15.53
N HIS A 398 -11.80 6.10 -14.97
CA HIS A 398 -12.92 6.66 -15.72
C HIS A 398 -12.49 7.83 -16.61
N LEU A 399 -11.51 8.64 -16.19
CA LEU A 399 -10.93 9.68 -17.03
C LEU A 399 -10.16 9.09 -18.22
N ILE A 400 -9.41 8.01 -18.02
CA ILE A 400 -8.74 7.30 -19.12
C ILE A 400 -9.78 6.86 -20.16
N MET A 401 -10.92 6.32 -19.72
CA MET A 401 -12.01 5.89 -20.61
C MET A 401 -12.71 7.08 -21.26
N GLN A 402 -13.05 8.12 -20.50
CA GLN A 402 -13.80 9.28 -20.97
C GLN A 402 -13.07 10.07 -22.05
N TYR A 403 -11.77 10.28 -21.88
CA TYR A 403 -10.94 11.03 -22.80
C TYR A 403 -10.20 10.14 -23.81
N ASN A 404 -10.46 8.83 -23.77
CA ASN A 404 -9.78 7.86 -24.65
C ASN A 404 -8.25 7.97 -24.63
N ILE A 405 -7.68 8.13 -23.41
CA ILE A 405 -6.23 8.36 -23.22
C ILE A 405 -5.47 7.05 -23.47
N SER A 406 -4.75 7.00 -24.58
CA SER A 406 -3.92 5.85 -24.97
C SER A 406 -2.85 6.30 -25.96
N PRO A 407 -1.68 5.64 -26.05
CA PRO A 407 -0.61 6.02 -26.98
C PRO A 407 -1.05 6.13 -28.44
N GLU A 408 -1.86 5.17 -28.92
CA GLU A 408 -2.30 5.11 -30.31
C GLU A 408 -3.44 6.08 -30.64
N THR A 409 -4.12 6.60 -29.64
CA THR A 409 -5.19 7.59 -29.82
C THR A 409 -4.72 9.03 -29.68
N TYR A 410 -3.53 9.25 -29.12
CA TYR A 410 -2.94 10.58 -29.03
C TYR A 410 -2.64 11.16 -30.42
N LYS A 411 -3.13 12.36 -30.72
CA LYS A 411 -2.99 13.03 -32.01
C LYS A 411 -2.22 14.34 -31.95
N GLY A 412 -2.14 14.97 -30.77
CA GLY A 412 -1.44 16.23 -30.60
C GLY A 412 -1.90 17.01 -29.38
N MET A 413 -1.58 18.29 -29.36
CA MET A 413 -1.84 19.17 -28.21
C MET A 413 -2.05 20.62 -28.66
N PHE A 414 -3.08 21.28 -28.16
CA PHE A 414 -3.24 22.74 -28.25
C PHE A 414 -2.29 23.41 -27.26
N ALA A 415 -1.14 23.86 -27.74
CA ALA A 415 -0.05 24.38 -26.92
C ALA A 415 -0.46 25.54 -26.00
N HIS A 416 -1.37 26.41 -26.44
CA HIS A 416 -1.88 27.55 -25.67
C HIS A 416 -2.76 27.14 -24.45
N LEU A 417 -3.20 25.88 -24.39
CA LEU A 417 -3.91 25.29 -23.24
C LEU A 417 -2.98 24.52 -22.30
N ASN A 418 -1.77 24.17 -22.76
CA ASN A 418 -0.78 23.48 -21.92
C ASN A 418 0.04 24.48 -21.10
N VAL A 419 -0.63 25.17 -20.20
CA VAL A 419 -0.07 26.21 -19.33
C VAL A 419 -0.56 26.01 -17.90
N SER A 420 0.04 26.70 -16.93
CA SER A 420 -0.32 26.57 -15.50
C SER A 420 -1.78 26.90 -15.20
N ASP A 421 -2.39 27.83 -15.95
CA ASP A 421 -3.80 28.21 -15.84
C ASP A 421 -4.72 27.53 -16.89
N GLY A 422 -4.25 26.47 -17.54
CA GLY A 422 -4.97 25.79 -18.62
C GLY A 422 -6.33 25.28 -18.22
N VAL A 423 -6.45 24.69 -17.01
CA VAL A 423 -7.72 24.23 -16.46
C VAL A 423 -8.68 25.41 -16.27
N ASP A 424 -8.21 26.57 -15.78
CA ASP A 424 -9.01 27.77 -15.60
C ASP A 424 -9.52 28.32 -16.93
N LYS A 425 -8.69 28.33 -17.96
CA LYS A 425 -9.09 28.72 -19.31
C LYS A 425 -10.20 27.84 -19.85
N ILE A 426 -10.08 26.52 -19.66
CA ILE A 426 -11.12 25.57 -20.10
C ILE A 426 -12.41 25.77 -19.31
N LEU A 427 -12.35 25.93 -17.99
CA LEU A 427 -13.51 26.26 -17.17
C LEU A 427 -14.20 27.54 -17.60
N ASN A 428 -13.46 28.53 -18.11
CA ASN A 428 -13.96 29.80 -18.60
C ASN A 428 -14.35 29.77 -20.08
N GLY A 429 -14.47 28.60 -20.68
CA GLY A 429 -15.04 28.45 -22.02
C GLY A 429 -14.05 28.40 -23.18
N ALA A 430 -12.74 28.18 -22.93
CA ALA A 430 -11.73 28.17 -23.99
C ALA A 430 -12.00 27.17 -25.13
N LEU A 431 -12.65 26.03 -24.82
CA LEU A 431 -13.01 25.03 -25.85
C LEU A 431 -14.20 25.47 -26.71
N ASN A 432 -14.86 26.59 -26.41
CA ASN A 432 -15.89 27.20 -27.27
C ASN A 432 -15.30 28.12 -28.34
N ASP A 433 -13.97 28.35 -28.36
CA ASP A 433 -13.29 29.03 -29.47
C ASP A 433 -13.63 28.35 -30.80
N ILE A 434 -13.97 29.14 -31.79
CA ILE A 434 -14.45 28.67 -33.09
C ILE A 434 -13.43 27.75 -33.79
N GLY A 435 -12.15 28.08 -33.68
CA GLY A 435 -11.06 27.28 -34.27
C GLY A 435 -10.91 25.93 -33.59
N ILE A 436 -10.84 25.93 -32.26
CA ILE A 436 -10.73 24.73 -31.46
C ILE A 436 -11.96 23.83 -31.65
N ARG A 437 -13.15 24.39 -31.53
CA ARG A 437 -14.41 23.65 -31.68
C ARG A 437 -14.55 23.00 -33.05
N ARG A 438 -14.21 23.75 -34.10
CA ARG A 438 -14.22 23.26 -35.49
C ARG A 438 -13.24 22.09 -35.67
N GLU A 439 -12.02 22.20 -35.11
CA GLU A 439 -11.03 21.13 -35.18
C GLU A 439 -11.50 19.86 -34.42
N MET A 440 -12.01 20.03 -33.19
CA MET A 440 -12.57 18.95 -32.40
C MET A 440 -13.68 18.18 -33.15
N GLU A 441 -14.57 18.89 -33.78
CA GLU A 441 -15.74 18.30 -34.48
C GLU A 441 -15.32 17.68 -35.83
N THR A 442 -14.48 18.40 -36.62
CA THR A 442 -14.10 17.95 -37.95
C THR A 442 -13.17 16.72 -37.89
N GLN A 443 -12.25 16.70 -36.97
CA GLN A 443 -11.30 15.60 -36.77
C GLN A 443 -11.76 14.56 -35.76
N ASN A 444 -12.93 14.74 -35.17
CA ASN A 444 -13.50 13.88 -34.15
C ASN A 444 -12.57 13.62 -32.97
N TYR A 445 -12.01 14.70 -32.39
CA TYR A 445 -11.10 14.62 -31.25
C TYR A 445 -11.80 14.93 -29.92
N THR A 446 -11.43 14.21 -28.84
CA THR A 446 -11.68 14.62 -27.47
C THR A 446 -10.51 15.40 -26.91
N VAL A 447 -10.73 16.43 -26.10
CA VAL A 447 -9.67 17.30 -25.58
C VAL A 447 -9.59 17.18 -24.06
N ALA A 448 -8.44 16.72 -23.55
CA ALA A 448 -8.13 16.68 -22.13
C ALA A 448 -7.76 18.07 -21.60
N ALA A 449 -7.77 18.25 -20.29
CA ALA A 449 -7.51 19.54 -19.64
C ALA A 449 -6.07 20.05 -19.75
N THR A 450 -5.16 19.29 -20.31
CA THR A 450 -3.82 19.68 -20.72
C THR A 450 -3.79 20.31 -22.12
N GLY A 451 -4.92 20.32 -22.85
CA GLY A 451 -4.96 20.61 -24.27
C GLY A 451 -4.54 19.44 -25.17
N CYS A 452 -4.10 18.32 -24.63
CA CYS A 452 -3.87 17.09 -25.40
C CYS A 452 -5.20 16.59 -25.98
N TYR A 453 -5.17 16.19 -27.25
CA TYR A 453 -6.36 15.65 -27.90
C TYR A 453 -6.14 14.23 -28.41
N PHE A 454 -7.20 13.45 -28.31
CA PHE A 454 -7.23 12.02 -28.58
C PHE A 454 -8.33 11.68 -29.60
N ASP A 455 -8.05 10.72 -30.43
CA ASP A 455 -8.96 10.18 -31.43
C ASP A 455 -10.23 9.59 -30.81
N ARG A 456 -11.40 9.82 -31.41
CA ARG A 456 -12.68 9.24 -31.01
C ARG A 456 -13.23 8.19 -31.99
N ASP A 457 -12.56 7.93 -33.10
CA ASP A 457 -13.05 6.97 -34.10
C ASP A 457 -12.94 5.54 -33.60
N ARG A 458 -12.00 5.27 -32.72
CA ARG A 458 -11.79 3.96 -32.10
C ARG A 458 -11.37 4.07 -30.65
N GLN A 459 -11.80 3.12 -29.84
CA GLN A 459 -11.37 3.02 -28.45
C GLN A 459 -9.91 2.55 -28.37
N GLY A 460 -9.10 3.26 -27.62
CA GLY A 460 -7.72 2.89 -27.32
C GLY A 460 -7.61 1.64 -26.44
N PHE A 461 -6.45 0.97 -26.46
CA PHE A 461 -6.25 -0.25 -25.67
C PHE A 461 -6.27 0.00 -24.16
N LEU A 462 -5.73 1.13 -23.68
CA LEU A 462 -5.79 1.47 -22.26
C LEU A 462 -7.22 1.69 -21.76
N PRO A 463 -8.05 2.54 -22.40
CA PRO A 463 -9.47 2.66 -22.09
C PRO A 463 -10.20 1.32 -22.10
N LYS A 464 -9.94 0.48 -23.09
CA LYS A 464 -10.60 -0.81 -23.21
C LYS A 464 -10.21 -1.79 -22.09
N LEU A 465 -8.93 -1.77 -21.67
CA LEU A 465 -8.48 -2.52 -20.50
C LEU A 465 -9.11 -2.01 -19.20
N MET A 466 -9.19 -0.67 -19.02
CA MET A 466 -9.84 -0.07 -17.85
C MET A 466 -11.31 -0.50 -17.78
N GLU A 467 -12.02 -0.39 -18.88
CA GLU A 467 -13.44 -0.75 -18.97
C GLU A 467 -13.66 -2.24 -18.68
N LYS A 468 -12.85 -3.12 -19.27
CA LYS A 468 -12.89 -4.55 -18.99
C LYS A 468 -12.67 -4.85 -17.51
N MET A 469 -11.62 -4.30 -16.92
CA MET A 469 -11.30 -4.53 -15.49
C MET A 469 -12.37 -3.98 -14.54
N TYR A 470 -12.96 -2.83 -14.88
CA TYR A 470 -14.06 -2.28 -14.11
C TYR A 470 -15.30 -3.16 -14.18
N ASN A 471 -15.67 -3.60 -15.37
CA ASN A 471 -16.81 -4.50 -15.57
C ASN A 471 -16.60 -5.85 -14.89
N ASP A 472 -15.40 -6.44 -15.00
CA ASP A 472 -15.02 -7.66 -14.29
C ASP A 472 -15.18 -7.49 -12.77
N ARG A 473 -14.71 -6.35 -12.21
CA ARG A 473 -14.87 -6.03 -10.79
C ARG A 473 -16.34 -5.98 -10.37
N VAL A 474 -17.18 -5.31 -11.14
CA VAL A 474 -18.61 -5.20 -10.86
C VAL A 474 -19.27 -6.58 -10.90
N LEU A 475 -18.91 -7.41 -11.88
CA LEU A 475 -19.39 -8.78 -12.01
C LEU A 475 -19.02 -9.63 -10.80
N PHE A 476 -17.74 -9.68 -10.43
CA PHE A 476 -17.28 -10.44 -9.26
C PHE A 476 -17.91 -9.96 -7.95
N LYS A 477 -18.12 -8.64 -7.79
CA LYS A 477 -18.85 -8.10 -6.64
C LYS A 477 -20.29 -8.62 -6.59
N LYS A 478 -20.97 -8.67 -7.71
CA LYS A 478 -22.35 -9.19 -7.83
C LYS A 478 -22.43 -10.69 -7.57
N GLU A 479 -21.49 -11.46 -8.13
CA GLU A 479 -21.39 -12.91 -7.90
C GLU A 479 -21.12 -13.21 -6.42
N MET A 480 -20.21 -12.48 -5.78
CA MET A 480 -19.94 -12.60 -4.34
C MET A 480 -21.18 -12.38 -3.49
N ILE A 481 -21.97 -11.33 -3.79
CA ILE A 481 -23.21 -11.03 -3.07
C ILE A 481 -24.23 -12.17 -3.26
N THR A 482 -24.33 -12.70 -4.47
CA THR A 482 -25.20 -13.82 -4.80
C THR A 482 -24.79 -15.10 -4.06
N ALA A 483 -23.47 -15.39 -4.03
CA ALA A 483 -22.93 -16.54 -3.30
C ALA A 483 -23.17 -16.41 -1.79
N LYS A 484 -23.01 -15.20 -1.21
CA LYS A 484 -23.31 -14.93 0.21
C LYS A 484 -24.77 -15.22 0.54
N LYS A 485 -25.72 -14.78 -0.28
CA LYS A 485 -27.15 -15.05 -0.07
C LYS A 485 -27.45 -16.54 -0.12
N LYS A 486 -26.80 -17.30 -1.03
CA LYS A 486 -26.95 -18.76 -1.11
C LYS A 486 -26.34 -19.45 0.12
N TYR A 487 -25.18 -19.00 0.58
CA TYR A 487 -24.52 -19.52 1.77
C TYR A 487 -25.36 -19.29 3.02
N GLU A 488 -25.97 -18.10 3.18
CA GLU A 488 -26.88 -17.81 4.30
C GLU A 488 -28.12 -18.73 4.30
N ALA A 489 -28.62 -19.09 3.12
CA ALA A 489 -29.76 -19.99 2.99
C ALA A 489 -29.38 -21.46 3.18
N ASN A 490 -28.22 -21.89 2.73
CA ASN A 490 -27.71 -23.28 2.80
C ASN A 490 -26.18 -23.26 2.84
N PRO A 491 -25.54 -23.22 4.04
CA PRO A 491 -24.10 -23.21 4.17
C PRO A 491 -23.45 -24.42 3.50
N SER A 492 -22.56 -24.19 2.55
CA SER A 492 -21.74 -25.23 1.91
C SER A 492 -20.33 -24.72 1.63
N TYR A 493 -19.39 -25.64 1.58
CA TYR A 493 -17.99 -25.37 1.24
C TYR A 493 -17.84 -24.75 -0.16
N GLU A 494 -18.65 -25.19 -1.14
CA GLU A 494 -18.62 -24.60 -2.48
C GLU A 494 -18.98 -23.13 -2.48
N PHE A 495 -20.00 -22.72 -1.72
CA PHE A 495 -20.36 -21.31 -1.62
C PHE A 495 -19.33 -20.49 -0.86
N GLU A 496 -18.71 -21.04 0.18
CA GLU A 496 -17.60 -20.38 0.89
C GLU A 496 -16.40 -20.15 -0.05
N LYS A 497 -16.00 -21.16 -0.81
CA LYS A 497 -14.94 -21.07 -1.83
C LYS A 497 -15.28 -20.01 -2.88
N GLU A 498 -16.51 -19.98 -3.36
CA GLU A 498 -16.95 -19.00 -4.36
C GLU A 498 -16.98 -17.56 -3.81
N ILE A 499 -17.41 -17.37 -2.57
CA ILE A 499 -17.36 -16.06 -1.89
C ILE A 499 -15.91 -15.57 -1.80
N SER A 500 -14.99 -16.44 -1.37
CA SER A 500 -13.57 -16.12 -1.25
C SER A 500 -12.95 -15.80 -2.61
N ARG A 501 -13.20 -16.63 -3.61
CA ARG A 501 -12.73 -16.41 -4.99
C ARG A 501 -13.19 -15.06 -5.53
N CYS A 502 -14.49 -14.79 -5.49
CA CYS A 502 -15.05 -13.55 -6.01
C CYS A 502 -14.57 -12.32 -5.21
N HIS A 503 -14.41 -12.46 -3.89
CA HIS A 503 -13.86 -11.40 -3.04
C HIS A 503 -12.43 -11.05 -3.46
N ASN A 504 -11.56 -12.04 -3.61
CA ASN A 504 -10.16 -11.82 -3.99
C ASN A 504 -10.04 -11.26 -5.41
N MET A 505 -10.83 -11.76 -6.36
CA MET A 505 -10.83 -11.27 -7.74
C MET A 505 -11.32 -9.81 -7.83
N GLN A 506 -12.41 -9.43 -7.13
CA GLN A 506 -12.86 -8.03 -7.15
C GLN A 506 -11.85 -7.09 -6.49
N LEU A 507 -11.12 -7.55 -5.45
CA LEU A 507 -10.03 -6.78 -4.84
C LEU A 507 -8.84 -6.66 -5.78
N ALA A 508 -8.44 -7.74 -6.46
CA ALA A 508 -7.39 -7.71 -7.47
C ALA A 508 -7.68 -6.67 -8.55
N LYS A 509 -8.90 -6.69 -9.12
CA LYS A 509 -9.32 -5.70 -10.12
C LYS A 509 -9.30 -4.27 -9.56
N LYS A 510 -9.73 -4.07 -8.30
CA LYS A 510 -9.64 -2.75 -7.64
C LYS A 510 -8.20 -2.25 -7.51
N ILE A 511 -7.28 -3.13 -7.11
CA ILE A 511 -5.85 -2.79 -6.95
C ILE A 511 -5.24 -2.48 -8.32
N GLN A 512 -5.52 -3.28 -9.34
CA GLN A 512 -5.06 -3.05 -10.70
C GLN A 512 -5.55 -1.69 -11.22
N LEU A 513 -6.84 -1.42 -11.19
CA LEU A 513 -7.43 -0.14 -11.62
C LEU A 513 -6.78 1.07 -10.92
N ASN A 514 -6.64 1.00 -9.60
CA ASN A 514 -6.06 2.11 -8.84
C ASN A 514 -4.56 2.29 -9.09
N SER A 515 -3.84 1.23 -9.49
CA SER A 515 -2.41 1.27 -9.78
C SER A 515 -2.06 1.69 -11.21
N ALA A 516 -3.03 1.74 -12.12
CA ALA A 516 -2.82 2.07 -13.53
C ALA A 516 -2.18 3.47 -13.72
N TYR A 517 -2.77 4.48 -13.07
CA TYR A 517 -2.21 5.83 -13.08
C TYR A 517 -0.80 5.88 -12.50
N GLY A 518 -0.56 5.18 -11.39
CA GLY A 518 0.78 5.09 -10.77
C GLY A 518 1.82 4.45 -11.69
N ALA A 519 1.43 3.48 -12.52
CA ALA A 519 2.30 2.92 -13.54
C ALA A 519 2.55 3.93 -14.67
N LEU A 520 1.51 4.56 -15.21
CA LEU A 520 1.61 5.56 -16.28
C LEU A 520 2.49 6.77 -15.89
N GLY A 521 2.49 7.15 -14.62
CA GLY A 521 3.33 8.22 -14.08
C GLY A 521 4.76 7.81 -13.72
N ASN A 522 5.16 6.57 -13.95
CA ASN A 522 6.47 6.05 -13.57
C ASN A 522 7.40 5.96 -14.80
N ARG A 523 8.55 6.66 -14.78
CA ARG A 523 9.53 6.66 -15.86
C ARG A 523 10.07 5.28 -16.27
N PHE A 524 10.02 4.30 -15.38
CA PHE A 524 10.42 2.93 -15.65
C PHE A 524 9.32 2.08 -16.29
N PHE A 525 8.22 2.71 -16.70
CA PHE A 525 7.14 2.05 -17.40
C PHE A 525 7.27 2.24 -18.92
N ARG A 526 7.09 1.16 -19.71
CA ARG A 526 7.15 1.20 -21.19
C ARG A 526 6.26 2.29 -21.80
N TRP A 527 5.08 2.50 -21.22
CA TRP A 527 4.03 3.40 -21.69
C TRP A 527 4.05 4.77 -21.00
N PHE A 528 5.12 5.06 -20.26
CA PHE A 528 5.27 6.36 -19.60
C PHE A 528 5.34 7.48 -20.63
N ASP A 529 4.42 8.44 -20.49
CA ASP A 529 4.50 9.76 -21.09
C ASP A 529 3.85 10.75 -20.13
N PRO A 530 4.56 11.81 -19.71
CA PRO A 530 4.03 12.86 -18.83
C PRO A 530 2.71 13.45 -19.33
N LYS A 531 2.54 13.59 -20.66
CA LYS A 531 1.32 14.13 -21.26
C LYS A 531 0.09 13.29 -20.93
N TYR A 532 0.20 11.96 -20.91
CA TYR A 532 -0.93 11.10 -20.55
C TYR A 532 -1.25 11.21 -19.07
N ALA A 533 -0.23 11.15 -18.21
CA ALA A 533 -0.40 11.24 -16.78
C ALA A 533 -0.98 12.60 -16.34
N GLU A 534 -0.49 13.71 -16.91
CA GLU A 534 -1.03 15.04 -16.65
C GLU A 534 -2.43 15.22 -17.24
N SER A 535 -2.72 14.63 -18.41
CA SER A 535 -4.07 14.64 -18.97
C SER A 535 -5.09 14.01 -18.03
N ILE A 536 -4.70 12.95 -17.31
CA ILE A 536 -5.55 12.32 -16.30
C ILE A 536 -5.75 13.26 -15.11
N THR A 537 -4.68 13.76 -14.49
CA THR A 537 -4.80 14.56 -13.26
C THR A 537 -5.48 15.90 -13.51
N LYS A 538 -5.13 16.63 -14.56
CA LYS A 538 -5.73 17.92 -14.91
C LYS A 538 -7.18 17.78 -15.35
N SER A 539 -7.54 16.68 -16.05
CA SER A 539 -8.95 16.41 -16.36
C SER A 539 -9.76 16.02 -15.11
N GLY A 540 -9.11 15.41 -14.11
CA GLY A 540 -9.69 15.24 -12.78
C GLY A 540 -9.95 16.56 -12.08
N GLN A 541 -8.97 17.47 -12.10
CA GLN A 541 -9.13 18.84 -11.59
C GLN A 541 -10.29 19.56 -12.29
N LEU A 542 -10.35 19.46 -13.63
CA LEU A 542 -11.45 20.03 -14.42
C LEU A 542 -12.80 19.47 -13.98
N SER A 543 -12.93 18.16 -13.85
CA SER A 543 -14.18 17.47 -13.53
C SER A 543 -14.73 17.90 -12.17
N ILE A 544 -13.88 17.94 -11.13
CA ILE A 544 -14.34 18.30 -9.79
C ILE A 544 -14.63 19.81 -9.66
N ARG A 545 -13.84 20.67 -10.28
CA ARG A 545 -14.03 22.12 -10.28
C ARG A 545 -15.23 22.54 -11.14
N TRP A 546 -15.50 21.83 -12.23
CA TRP A 546 -16.74 21.99 -13.01
C TRP A 546 -17.96 21.75 -12.12
N MET A 547 -17.93 20.68 -11.35
CA MET A 547 -19.04 20.35 -10.44
C MET A 547 -19.15 21.36 -9.29
N GLU A 548 -18.05 21.79 -8.69
CA GLU A 548 -18.02 22.82 -7.65
C GLU A 548 -18.73 24.11 -8.11
N ASN A 549 -18.45 24.57 -9.34
CA ASN A 549 -19.08 25.75 -9.90
C ASN A 549 -20.59 25.55 -10.10
N HIS A 550 -20.99 24.44 -10.72
CA HIS A 550 -22.37 24.18 -11.07
C HIS A 550 -23.26 23.93 -9.83
N ILE A 551 -22.76 23.21 -8.83
CA ILE A 551 -23.53 22.95 -7.61
C ILE A 551 -23.74 24.23 -6.81
N ASN A 552 -22.77 25.16 -6.78
CA ASN A 552 -22.93 26.46 -6.16
C ASN A 552 -24.00 27.31 -6.87
N ILE A 553 -24.01 27.33 -8.19
CA ILE A 553 -25.04 28.02 -8.98
C ILE A 553 -26.41 27.41 -8.68
N TYR A 554 -26.50 26.08 -8.69
CA TYR A 554 -27.77 25.37 -8.44
C TYR A 554 -28.32 25.63 -7.04
N LEU A 555 -27.49 25.52 -6.00
CA LEU A 555 -27.91 25.74 -4.62
C LEU A 555 -28.29 27.20 -4.35
N ASN A 556 -27.52 28.17 -4.92
CA ASN A 556 -27.89 29.57 -4.81
C ASN A 556 -29.27 29.86 -5.44
N LYS A 557 -29.54 29.26 -6.60
CA LYS A 557 -30.87 29.39 -7.26
C LYS A 557 -31.98 28.71 -6.43
N LEU A 558 -31.74 27.51 -5.96
CA LEU A 558 -32.71 26.71 -5.19
C LEU A 558 -33.07 27.40 -3.87
N LEU A 559 -32.11 27.93 -3.16
CA LEU A 559 -32.26 28.54 -1.84
C LEU A 559 -32.49 30.05 -1.89
N LYS A 560 -32.65 30.64 -3.11
CA LYS A 560 -32.83 32.08 -3.37
C LYS A 560 -31.77 32.95 -2.68
N THR A 561 -30.51 32.52 -2.79
CA THR A 561 -29.32 33.22 -2.30
C THR A 561 -28.45 33.67 -3.46
N THR A 562 -27.48 34.55 -3.20
CA THR A 562 -26.54 35.04 -4.24
C THR A 562 -25.13 35.02 -3.69
N GLY A 563 -24.21 34.43 -4.47
CA GLY A 563 -22.77 34.44 -4.17
C GLY A 563 -22.35 33.64 -2.93
N ILE A 564 -23.21 32.77 -2.42
CA ILE A 564 -22.83 31.87 -1.31
C ILE A 564 -22.10 30.65 -1.87
N ASP A 565 -20.96 30.36 -1.29
CA ASP A 565 -20.23 29.14 -1.56
C ASP A 565 -20.69 28.04 -0.60
N TYR A 566 -21.50 27.13 -1.10
CA TYR A 566 -22.01 25.97 -0.36
C TYR A 566 -21.01 24.80 -0.33
N VAL A 567 -19.97 24.85 -1.16
CA VAL A 567 -18.92 23.81 -1.21
C VAL A 567 -17.87 24.12 -0.16
N ILE A 568 -17.93 23.43 0.97
CA ILE A 568 -17.03 23.63 2.12
C ILE A 568 -15.59 23.22 1.77
N ALA A 569 -15.45 22.07 1.10
CA ALA A 569 -14.14 21.50 0.75
C ALA A 569 -14.25 20.61 -0.48
N VAL A 570 -13.12 20.47 -1.17
CA VAL A 570 -12.91 19.51 -2.26
C VAL A 570 -11.58 18.81 -2.02
N ASP A 571 -11.55 17.49 -2.19
CA ASP A 571 -10.34 16.68 -2.09
C ASP A 571 -10.30 15.62 -3.19
N THR A 572 -9.58 15.89 -4.26
CA THR A 572 -9.32 14.98 -5.38
C THR A 572 -10.59 14.56 -6.13
N ASP A 573 -11.36 13.66 -5.57
CA ASP A 573 -12.59 13.04 -6.10
C ASP A 573 -13.81 13.31 -5.21
N SER A 574 -13.61 13.86 -4.02
CA SER A 574 -14.67 14.11 -3.05
C SER A 574 -15.01 15.60 -2.94
N MET A 575 -16.30 15.90 -2.86
CA MET A 575 -16.86 17.24 -2.65
C MET A 575 -17.74 17.25 -1.40
N TYR A 576 -17.56 18.24 -0.54
CA TYR A 576 -18.30 18.42 0.72
C TYR A 576 -19.15 19.70 0.62
N ILE A 577 -20.46 19.56 0.79
CA ILE A 577 -21.41 20.69 0.76
C ILE A 577 -22.15 20.83 2.07
N THR A 578 -22.51 22.06 2.44
CA THR A 578 -23.45 22.30 3.54
C THR A 578 -24.87 22.50 3.03
N LEU A 579 -25.82 21.77 3.61
CA LEU A 579 -27.23 21.89 3.35
C LEU A 579 -27.99 22.46 4.56
N ASP A 580 -27.30 23.11 5.51
CA ASP A 580 -27.93 23.67 6.72
C ASP A 580 -29.03 24.66 6.37
N ARG A 581 -28.84 25.56 5.40
CA ARG A 581 -29.84 26.52 4.97
C ARG A 581 -31.10 25.84 4.39
N LEU A 582 -30.93 24.75 3.65
CA LEU A 582 -32.03 23.96 3.14
C LEU A 582 -32.87 23.36 4.28
N VAL A 583 -32.19 22.78 5.27
CA VAL A 583 -32.83 22.23 6.48
C VAL A 583 -33.60 23.31 7.23
N GLN A 584 -32.97 24.46 7.46
CA GLN A 584 -33.61 25.60 8.15
C GLN A 584 -34.84 26.16 7.42
N GLN A 585 -34.87 26.14 6.09
CA GLN A 585 -35.99 26.63 5.29
C GLN A 585 -37.15 25.64 5.19
N VAL A 586 -36.87 24.33 5.12
CA VAL A 586 -37.88 23.32 4.76
C VAL A 586 -38.39 22.55 5.98
N ILE A 587 -37.52 22.18 6.92
CA ILE A 587 -37.88 21.37 8.09
C ILE A 587 -37.23 21.88 9.39
N PRO A 588 -37.39 23.16 9.72
CA PRO A 588 -36.78 23.73 10.93
C PRO A 588 -37.28 22.99 12.17
N GLY A 589 -36.34 22.67 13.08
CA GLY A 589 -36.66 22.02 14.37
C GLY A 589 -37.01 20.53 14.27
N ALA A 590 -36.82 19.87 13.12
CA ALA A 590 -36.97 18.43 13.00
C ALA A 590 -35.83 17.68 13.74
N THR A 591 -36.10 16.45 14.12
CA THR A 591 -35.08 15.60 14.73
C THR A 591 -34.02 15.19 13.71
N ASP A 592 -32.79 14.88 14.17
CA ASP A 592 -31.66 14.50 13.30
C ASP A 592 -32.04 13.35 12.35
N ASP A 593 -32.70 12.31 12.82
CA ASP A 593 -33.16 11.18 11.98
C ASP A 593 -34.09 11.61 10.84
N LYS A 594 -35.03 12.53 11.11
CA LYS A 594 -35.93 13.06 10.09
C LYS A 594 -35.16 13.91 9.07
N ILE A 595 -34.20 14.70 9.54
CA ILE A 595 -33.39 15.54 8.67
C ILE A 595 -32.51 14.67 7.78
N VAL A 596 -31.83 13.62 8.34
CA VAL A 596 -31.00 12.71 7.57
C VAL A 596 -31.80 12.01 6.47
N LYS A 597 -33.00 11.50 6.77
CA LYS A 597 -33.88 10.89 5.78
C LYS A 597 -34.30 11.89 4.69
N PHE A 598 -34.68 13.10 5.07
CA PHE A 598 -35.00 14.17 4.13
C PHE A 598 -33.82 14.50 3.21
N LEU A 599 -32.63 14.67 3.79
CA LEU A 599 -31.39 14.95 3.00
C LEU A 599 -31.03 13.80 2.08
N ASP A 600 -31.21 12.55 2.51
CA ASP A 600 -31.00 11.36 1.68
C ASP A 600 -31.91 11.39 0.44
N GLU A 601 -33.21 11.63 0.63
CA GLU A 601 -34.19 11.77 -0.44
C GLU A 601 -33.90 12.97 -1.38
N VAL A 602 -33.43 14.10 -0.83
CA VAL A 602 -33.04 15.27 -1.63
C VAL A 602 -31.80 14.96 -2.46
N CYS A 603 -30.79 14.30 -1.88
CA CYS A 603 -29.58 13.92 -2.61
C CYS A 603 -29.92 12.97 -3.77
N GLU A 604 -30.67 11.90 -3.50
CA GLU A 604 -31.02 10.90 -4.50
C GLU A 604 -31.91 11.47 -5.62
N ASN A 605 -32.94 12.24 -5.27
CA ASN A 605 -33.97 12.64 -6.22
C ASN A 605 -33.73 14.01 -6.87
N LYS A 606 -32.82 14.84 -6.37
CA LYS A 606 -32.59 16.21 -6.88
C LYS A 606 -31.10 16.48 -7.16
N ILE A 607 -30.20 16.22 -6.21
CA ILE A 607 -28.80 16.62 -6.36
C ILE A 607 -28.05 15.65 -7.30
N GLU A 608 -28.17 14.34 -7.12
CA GLU A 608 -27.52 13.38 -8.01
C GLU A 608 -27.97 13.49 -9.47
N PRO A 609 -29.28 13.59 -9.80
CA PRO A 609 -29.71 13.83 -11.18
C PRO A 609 -29.19 15.15 -11.77
N PHE A 610 -29.03 16.20 -10.95
CA PHE A 610 -28.41 17.45 -11.39
C PHE A 610 -26.91 17.24 -11.68
N ILE A 611 -26.20 16.53 -10.82
CA ILE A 611 -24.80 16.18 -11.01
C ILE A 611 -24.60 15.39 -12.31
N ASP A 612 -25.42 14.37 -12.55
CA ASP A 612 -25.36 13.54 -13.76
C ASP A 612 -25.58 14.41 -15.02
N LYS A 613 -26.53 15.37 -14.98
CA LYS A 613 -26.74 16.32 -16.06
C LYS A 613 -25.50 17.19 -16.31
N CYS A 614 -24.88 17.74 -15.25
CA CYS A 614 -23.69 18.59 -15.40
C CYS A 614 -22.50 17.83 -15.97
N TYR A 615 -22.32 16.55 -15.62
CA TYR A 615 -21.26 15.73 -16.23
C TYR A 615 -21.56 15.35 -17.68
N ALA A 616 -22.82 15.18 -18.04
CA ALA A 616 -23.23 15.05 -19.45
C ALA A 616 -22.90 16.34 -20.25
N GLU A 617 -23.14 17.50 -19.67
CA GLU A 617 -22.78 18.80 -20.29
C GLU A 617 -21.26 18.94 -20.43
N LEU A 618 -20.47 18.54 -19.40
CA LEU A 618 -19.03 18.52 -19.50
C LEU A 618 -18.54 17.58 -20.61
N ALA A 619 -19.13 16.38 -20.72
CA ALA A 619 -18.75 15.41 -21.75
C ALA A 619 -18.98 15.98 -23.18
N VAL A 620 -20.07 16.69 -23.40
CA VAL A 620 -20.33 17.39 -24.67
C VAL A 620 -19.32 18.53 -24.89
N TYR A 621 -19.02 19.28 -23.83
CA TYR A 621 -18.09 20.41 -23.89
C TYR A 621 -16.68 20.01 -24.29
N VAL A 622 -16.15 18.92 -23.72
CA VAL A 622 -14.79 18.39 -24.05
C VAL A 622 -14.83 17.44 -25.25
N ASN A 623 -15.98 17.23 -25.88
CA ASN A 623 -16.20 16.21 -26.91
C ASN A 623 -15.71 14.82 -26.46
N ALA A 624 -16.11 14.38 -25.30
CA ALA A 624 -15.65 13.13 -24.68
C ALA A 624 -15.90 11.93 -25.60
N PHE A 625 -15.01 10.93 -25.52
CA PHE A 625 -15.22 9.64 -26.22
C PHE A 625 -16.50 8.95 -25.71
N ASP A 626 -16.67 8.94 -24.38
CA ASP A 626 -17.87 8.44 -23.71
C ASP A 626 -18.05 9.19 -22.38
N GLN A 627 -19.31 9.27 -21.88
CA GLN A 627 -19.56 9.87 -20.56
C GLN A 627 -19.39 8.81 -19.47
N LYS A 628 -18.35 8.97 -18.64
CA LYS A 628 -17.99 8.00 -17.59
C LYS A 628 -18.02 8.58 -16.17
N MET A 629 -18.14 9.91 -16.01
CA MET A 629 -18.16 10.52 -14.66
C MET A 629 -19.47 10.21 -13.95
N GLN A 630 -19.34 9.61 -12.77
CA GLN A 630 -20.44 9.33 -11.86
C GLN A 630 -20.04 9.75 -10.45
N MET A 631 -20.78 10.67 -9.88
CA MET A 631 -20.58 11.13 -8.51
C MET A 631 -21.80 10.77 -7.68
N LYS A 632 -21.59 10.07 -6.58
CA LYS A 632 -22.64 9.58 -5.71
C LYS A 632 -22.48 10.12 -4.29
N ARG A 633 -23.62 10.27 -3.58
CA ARG A 633 -23.62 10.65 -2.19
C ARG A 633 -22.92 9.57 -1.34
N GLU A 634 -21.90 9.97 -0.60
CA GLU A 634 -21.14 9.08 0.29
C GLU A 634 -21.67 9.19 1.73
N ALA A 635 -21.59 10.38 2.35
CA ALA A 635 -21.95 10.55 3.75
C ALA A 635 -22.92 11.72 3.99
N ILE A 636 -23.79 11.57 5.00
CA ILE A 636 -24.60 12.65 5.59
C ILE A 636 -24.20 12.79 7.07
N ALA A 637 -23.72 13.97 7.45
CA ALA A 637 -23.28 14.30 8.80
C ALA A 637 -24.08 15.49 9.35
N ASN A 638 -24.50 15.41 10.62
CA ASN A 638 -25.18 16.55 11.26
C ASN A 638 -24.20 17.68 11.58
N LYS A 639 -22.92 17.35 11.82
CA LYS A 639 -21.83 18.30 12.11
C LYS A 639 -20.56 17.89 11.37
N GLY A 640 -19.82 18.88 10.87
CA GLY A 640 -18.48 18.70 10.31
C GLY A 640 -17.56 19.83 10.74
N ILE A 641 -16.34 19.52 11.17
CA ILE A 641 -15.30 20.49 11.52
C ILE A 641 -14.18 20.36 10.50
N PHE A 642 -13.86 21.47 9.83
CA PHE A 642 -12.78 21.55 8.84
C PHE A 642 -11.71 22.50 9.37
N THR A 643 -10.46 22.01 9.49
CA THR A 643 -9.35 22.80 10.05
C THR A 643 -8.30 23.21 9.02
N ALA A 644 -8.09 22.40 7.99
CA ALA A 644 -7.16 22.64 6.88
C ALA A 644 -7.41 21.65 5.74
N LYS A 645 -6.70 21.81 4.61
CA LYS A 645 -6.70 20.80 3.53
C LYS A 645 -6.43 19.41 4.08
N LYS A 646 -7.28 18.44 3.72
CA LYS A 646 -7.19 17.03 4.15
C LYS A 646 -7.24 16.85 5.68
N ARG A 647 -7.83 17.80 6.41
CA ARG A 647 -7.97 17.73 7.86
C ARG A 647 -9.39 18.12 8.28
N TYR A 648 -10.22 17.11 8.51
CA TYR A 648 -11.62 17.30 8.91
C TYR A 648 -12.15 16.17 9.79
N ILE A 649 -13.26 16.45 10.44
CA ILE A 649 -14.02 15.52 11.28
C ILE A 649 -15.49 15.64 10.91
N LEU A 650 -16.16 14.51 10.64
CA LEU A 650 -17.60 14.44 10.36
C LEU A 650 -18.29 13.52 11.35
N ASN A 651 -19.44 13.94 11.88
CA ASN A 651 -20.31 13.12 12.71
C ASN A 651 -21.41 12.50 11.81
N VAL A 652 -21.12 11.33 11.24
CA VAL A 652 -21.86 10.70 10.14
C VAL A 652 -23.03 9.87 10.66
N TYR A 653 -24.23 10.17 10.20
CA TYR A 653 -25.48 9.42 10.46
C TYR A 653 -25.83 8.44 9.35
N ASN A 654 -25.49 8.74 8.09
CA ASN A 654 -25.73 7.86 6.95
C ASN A 654 -24.48 7.77 6.08
N ASN A 655 -24.09 6.57 5.70
CA ASN A 655 -22.97 6.33 4.80
C ASN A 655 -23.37 5.37 3.68
N GLU A 656 -23.29 5.80 2.43
CA GLU A 656 -23.66 5.02 1.23
C GLU A 656 -25.06 4.37 1.35
N GLY A 657 -26.03 5.08 1.92
CA GLY A 657 -27.42 4.58 2.13
C GLY A 657 -27.61 3.77 3.41
N VAL A 658 -26.55 3.46 4.16
CA VAL A 658 -26.66 2.77 5.45
C VAL A 658 -26.87 3.78 6.57
N GLN A 659 -28.08 3.78 7.15
CA GLN A 659 -28.43 4.60 8.29
C GLN A 659 -27.82 4.00 9.57
N TYR A 660 -27.10 4.80 10.35
CA TYR A 660 -26.59 4.41 11.66
C TYR A 660 -27.60 4.78 12.76
N THR A 661 -27.75 3.91 13.75
CA THR A 661 -28.54 4.17 14.96
C THR A 661 -27.88 5.22 15.85
N GLU A 662 -26.54 5.19 15.88
CA GLU A 662 -25.71 6.19 16.53
C GLU A 662 -24.69 6.73 15.52
N PRO A 663 -24.39 8.04 15.50
CA PRO A 663 -23.49 8.61 14.53
C PRO A 663 -22.08 8.08 14.71
N LYS A 664 -21.36 7.90 13.60
CA LYS A 664 -19.96 7.47 13.57
C LYS A 664 -19.04 8.59 13.14
N LEU A 665 -17.93 8.73 13.84
CA LEU A 665 -16.92 9.73 13.50
C LEU A 665 -16.11 9.29 12.27
N LYS A 666 -16.17 10.08 11.19
CA LYS A 666 -15.27 9.99 10.03
C LYS A 666 -14.22 11.10 10.17
N MET A 667 -12.94 10.71 10.24
CA MET A 667 -11.83 11.64 10.46
C MET A 667 -10.76 11.48 9.39
N MET A 668 -10.25 12.60 8.87
CA MET A 668 -9.16 12.64 7.91
C MET A 668 -8.04 13.56 8.41
N GLY A 669 -6.80 13.06 8.38
CA GLY A 669 -5.62 13.86 8.71
C GLY A 669 -5.51 14.36 10.16
N ILE A 670 -6.45 14.00 11.02
CA ILE A 670 -6.49 14.36 12.46
C ILE A 670 -5.60 13.41 13.26
N GLU A 671 -5.04 13.90 14.35
CA GLU A 671 -4.11 13.15 15.20
C GLU A 671 -4.70 11.83 15.74
N ALA A 672 -6.01 11.77 15.90
CA ALA A 672 -6.74 10.56 16.31
C ALA A 672 -6.54 9.35 15.37
N VAL A 673 -6.20 9.58 14.09
CA VAL A 673 -6.04 8.53 13.07
C VAL A 673 -4.61 8.46 12.49
N ARG A 674 -3.71 9.37 12.89
CA ARG A 674 -2.34 9.40 12.35
C ARG A 674 -1.43 8.42 13.09
N SER A 675 -0.70 7.60 12.35
CA SER A 675 0.31 6.68 12.91
C SER A 675 1.50 7.39 13.57
N SER A 676 1.65 8.70 13.35
CA SER A 676 2.69 9.53 13.97
C SER A 676 2.31 10.07 15.35
N THR A 677 1.08 9.79 15.82
CA THR A 677 0.59 10.15 17.15
C THR A 677 0.69 8.93 18.06
N PRO A 678 1.15 9.05 19.32
CA PRO A 678 1.19 7.95 20.27
C PRO A 678 -0.19 7.28 20.44
N ALA A 679 -0.23 5.95 20.63
CA ALA A 679 -1.48 5.19 20.70
C ALA A 679 -2.42 5.69 21.82
N ALA A 680 -1.88 5.97 23.00
CA ALA A 680 -2.64 6.52 24.13
C ALA A 680 -3.31 7.86 23.74
N ILE A 681 -2.57 8.73 23.08
CA ILE A 681 -3.07 10.03 22.63
C ILE A 681 -4.15 9.89 21.54
N ARG A 682 -4.03 8.93 20.62
CA ARG A 682 -5.08 8.70 19.59
C ARG A 682 -6.42 8.38 20.23
N ASN A 683 -6.44 7.57 21.28
CA ASN A 683 -7.67 7.24 22.00
C ASN A 683 -8.22 8.45 22.75
N ASN A 684 -7.36 9.24 23.38
CA ASN A 684 -7.74 10.47 24.06
C ASN A 684 -8.32 11.50 23.07
N PHE A 685 -7.75 11.60 21.86
CA PHE A 685 -8.31 12.43 20.79
C PHE A 685 -9.69 11.97 20.36
N LYS A 686 -9.92 10.68 20.16
CA LYS A 686 -11.25 10.15 19.78
C LYS A 686 -12.29 10.50 20.82
N ALA A 687 -11.97 10.35 22.11
CA ALA A 687 -12.86 10.71 23.21
C ALA A 687 -13.11 12.23 23.27
N ALA A 688 -12.06 13.04 23.14
CA ALA A 688 -12.19 14.50 23.11
C ALA A 688 -13.05 14.98 21.93
N ILE A 689 -12.85 14.42 20.74
CA ILE A 689 -13.66 14.72 19.55
C ILE A 689 -15.12 14.33 19.76
N ASN A 690 -15.39 13.18 20.39
CA ASN A 690 -16.75 12.77 20.70
C ASN A 690 -17.44 13.78 21.65
N ILE A 691 -16.72 14.29 22.65
CA ILE A 691 -17.20 15.35 23.54
C ILE A 691 -17.47 16.63 22.74
N ILE A 692 -16.56 17.06 21.86
CA ILE A 692 -16.73 18.25 21.00
C ILE A 692 -17.99 18.13 20.14
N MET A 693 -18.27 16.96 19.62
CA MET A 693 -19.44 16.73 18.74
C MET A 693 -20.76 16.67 19.51
N ASN A 694 -20.78 16.16 20.76
CA ASN A 694 -22.01 15.76 21.41
C ASN A 694 -22.23 16.41 22.81
N ALA A 695 -21.25 17.13 23.37
CA ALA A 695 -21.30 17.67 24.71
C ALA A 695 -20.87 19.15 24.74
N SER A 696 -20.37 19.64 25.89
CA SER A 696 -20.04 21.03 26.13
C SER A 696 -18.55 21.29 26.30
N GLU A 697 -18.13 22.54 26.12
CA GLU A 697 -16.76 22.99 26.37
C GLU A 697 -16.28 22.68 27.80
N THR A 698 -17.18 22.84 28.78
CA THR A 698 -16.88 22.58 30.20
C THR A 698 -16.54 21.10 30.42
N GLU A 699 -17.28 20.19 29.82
CA GLU A 699 -17.01 18.74 29.88
C GLU A 699 -15.67 18.39 29.22
N LEU A 700 -15.37 19.04 28.09
CA LEU A 700 -14.07 18.88 27.43
C LEU A 700 -12.93 19.34 28.35
N GLN A 701 -13.03 20.51 29.00
CA GLN A 701 -12.00 21.02 29.89
C GLN A 701 -11.78 20.10 31.10
N GLN A 702 -12.85 19.54 31.66
CA GLN A 702 -12.73 18.51 32.71
C GLN A 702 -12.03 17.25 32.23
N TYR A 703 -12.38 16.80 31.03
CA TYR A 703 -11.75 15.64 30.40
C TYR A 703 -10.25 15.89 30.19
N VAL A 704 -9.86 17.02 29.62
CA VAL A 704 -8.46 17.39 29.36
C VAL A 704 -7.64 17.41 30.67
N ALA A 705 -8.16 18.02 31.72
CA ALA A 705 -7.48 18.07 33.03
C ALA A 705 -7.24 16.66 33.60
N LYS A 706 -8.26 15.79 33.54
CA LYS A 706 -8.13 14.39 33.96
C LYS A 706 -7.06 13.63 33.12
N GLN A 707 -7.08 13.80 31.81
CA GLN A 707 -6.13 13.12 30.93
C GLN A 707 -4.68 13.58 31.13
N ARG A 708 -4.44 14.82 31.48
CA ARG A 708 -3.09 15.31 31.82
C ARG A 708 -2.50 14.54 33.01
N ASP A 709 -3.31 14.28 34.06
CA ASP A 709 -2.87 13.53 35.23
C ASP A 709 -2.67 12.04 34.96
N GLU A 710 -3.51 11.45 34.15
CA GLU A 710 -3.39 10.05 33.72
C GLU A 710 -2.17 9.83 32.81
N PHE A 711 -1.90 10.75 31.90
CA PHE A 711 -0.77 10.69 30.97
C PHE A 711 0.59 10.63 31.68
N LYS A 712 0.75 11.28 32.83
CA LYS A 712 2.00 11.24 33.61
C LYS A 712 2.33 9.87 34.20
N LYS A 713 1.39 8.95 34.21
CA LYS A 713 1.56 7.60 34.74
C LYS A 713 1.92 6.58 33.66
N LEU A 714 1.89 6.97 32.38
CA LEU A 714 2.15 6.08 31.27
C LEU A 714 3.67 5.87 31.05
N PRO A 715 4.09 4.69 30.56
CA PRO A 715 5.49 4.44 30.24
C PRO A 715 5.93 5.24 29.00
N PHE A 716 7.25 5.38 28.82
CA PHE A 716 7.86 6.09 27.69
C PHE A 716 7.28 5.66 26.35
N GLU A 717 7.12 4.36 26.13
CA GLU A 717 6.69 3.78 24.85
C GLU A 717 5.29 4.24 24.42
N ASP A 718 4.41 4.54 25.39
CA ASP A 718 3.02 4.92 25.15
C ASP A 718 2.86 6.42 24.90
N VAL A 719 3.82 7.23 25.38
CA VAL A 719 3.77 8.69 25.25
C VAL A 719 4.69 9.22 24.16
N ALA A 720 5.70 8.47 23.74
CA ALA A 720 6.68 8.89 22.75
C ALA A 720 6.10 8.91 21.32
N PHE A 721 6.52 9.90 20.52
CA PHE A 721 6.07 10.09 19.16
C PHE A 721 6.69 9.10 18.19
N PRO A 722 5.88 8.27 17.47
CA PRO A 722 6.39 7.43 16.39
C PRO A 722 6.84 8.28 15.19
N ARG A 723 8.05 8.02 14.65
CA ARG A 723 8.58 8.67 13.44
C ARG A 723 9.43 7.69 12.63
N GLY A 724 9.56 7.96 11.33
CA GLY A 724 10.55 7.30 10.49
C GLY A 724 11.85 8.11 10.50
N CYS A 725 12.97 7.46 10.76
CA CYS A 725 14.30 8.08 10.72
C CYS A 725 14.87 7.99 9.30
N LYS A 726 14.75 9.06 8.51
CA LYS A 726 15.35 9.18 7.17
C LYS A 726 16.67 9.95 7.27
N GLU A 727 17.64 9.62 6.42
CA GLU A 727 18.89 10.41 6.24
C GLU A 727 19.70 10.61 7.54
N LEU A 728 19.79 9.60 8.42
CA LEU A 728 20.53 9.69 9.68
C LEU A 728 21.98 10.13 9.42
N GLU A 729 22.64 9.56 8.41
CA GLU A 729 24.03 9.81 8.04
C GLU A 729 24.27 11.23 7.57
N LYS A 730 23.30 11.85 6.92
CA LYS A 730 23.38 13.25 6.47
C LYS A 730 23.51 14.22 7.62
N TRP A 731 22.89 13.90 8.77
CA TRP A 731 22.79 14.76 9.92
C TRP A 731 23.82 14.46 11.01
N ALA A 732 24.40 13.26 11.02
CA ALA A 732 25.45 12.89 11.97
C ALA A 732 26.77 13.64 11.63
N ASP A 733 27.43 14.20 12.65
CA ASP A 733 28.72 14.87 12.52
C ASP A 733 29.54 14.65 13.78
N TYR A 734 30.48 13.74 13.70
CA TYR A 734 31.34 13.36 14.82
C TYR A 734 32.66 14.16 14.88
N SER A 735 32.85 15.15 13.97
CA SER A 735 34.12 15.88 13.82
C SER A 735 34.24 17.14 14.67
N GLY A 736 33.19 17.62 15.29
CA GLY A 736 33.17 18.99 15.85
C GLY A 736 32.47 19.21 17.19
N GLY A 737 32.72 18.41 18.23
CA GLY A 737 32.18 18.66 19.60
C GLY A 737 30.67 18.53 19.77
N LYS A 738 29.88 18.64 18.67
CA LYS A 738 28.49 18.26 18.60
C LYS A 738 28.37 17.11 17.61
N ILE A 739 27.68 16.04 18.02
CA ILE A 739 27.53 14.81 17.25
C ILE A 739 26.49 14.89 16.10
N PHE A 740 25.88 16.05 15.91
CA PHE A 740 24.89 16.32 14.85
C PHE A 740 25.01 17.77 14.34
N ARG A 741 24.60 17.98 13.09
CA ARG A 741 24.63 19.28 12.39
C ARG A 741 23.52 20.23 12.85
N LEU A 742 23.73 21.52 12.64
CA LEU A 742 22.71 22.55 12.86
C LEU A 742 21.49 22.27 11.92
N GLY A 743 20.28 22.43 12.46
CA GLY A 743 19.05 22.17 11.69
C GLY A 743 18.59 20.71 11.67
N THR A 744 19.29 19.81 12.36
CA THR A 744 18.87 18.40 12.46
C THR A 744 17.44 18.29 13.01
N PRO A 745 16.55 17.57 12.34
CA PRO A 745 15.20 17.33 12.85
C PRO A 745 15.22 16.66 14.22
N ILE A 746 14.31 17.08 15.12
CA ILE A 746 14.33 16.70 16.54
C ILE A 746 14.40 15.18 16.77
N HIS A 747 13.61 14.40 16.06
CA HIS A 747 13.62 12.94 16.18
C HIS A 747 14.91 12.28 15.65
N VAL A 748 15.55 12.88 14.63
CA VAL A 748 16.85 12.42 14.11
C VAL A 748 17.96 12.77 15.10
N LYS A 749 17.89 13.98 15.72
CA LYS A 749 18.80 14.38 16.79
C LYS A 749 18.76 13.34 17.92
N GLY A 750 17.59 12.99 18.41
CA GLY A 750 17.42 11.98 19.44
C GLY A 750 17.96 10.61 19.05
N ALA A 751 17.83 10.21 17.77
CA ALA A 751 18.34 8.95 17.25
C ALA A 751 19.88 8.92 17.17
N ILE A 752 20.52 10.02 16.78
CA ILE A 752 21.99 10.15 16.79
C ILE A 752 22.53 10.09 18.22
N LEU A 753 21.86 10.78 19.17
CA LEU A 753 22.21 10.72 20.59
C LEU A 753 22.09 9.31 21.14
N TYR A 754 21.00 8.62 20.85
CA TYR A 754 20.80 7.23 21.24
C TYR A 754 21.95 6.35 20.73
N ASN A 755 22.23 6.38 19.44
CA ASN A 755 23.32 5.58 18.84
C ASN A 755 24.68 5.91 19.48
N TYR A 756 24.94 7.17 19.76
CA TYR A 756 26.17 7.59 20.41
C TYR A 756 26.31 6.97 21.81
N PHE A 757 25.31 7.11 22.67
CA PHE A 757 25.38 6.63 24.05
C PHE A 757 25.32 5.10 24.14
N ILE A 758 24.61 4.42 23.22
CA ILE A 758 24.64 2.96 23.14
C ILE A 758 26.05 2.46 22.81
N LYS A 759 26.78 3.14 21.91
CA LYS A 759 28.18 2.80 21.59
C LYS A 759 29.14 3.17 22.72
N GLU A 760 29.01 4.38 23.30
CA GLU A 760 29.86 4.87 24.38
C GLU A 760 29.82 3.96 25.61
N LYS A 761 28.62 3.46 25.95
CA LYS A 761 28.38 2.57 27.09
C LYS A 761 28.59 1.08 26.74
N ASN A 762 29.07 0.74 25.53
CA ASN A 762 29.26 -0.64 25.06
C ASN A 762 27.99 -1.49 25.15
N LEU A 763 26.83 -0.91 24.81
CA LEU A 763 25.53 -1.57 24.88
C LEU A 763 25.03 -2.10 23.52
N THR A 764 25.86 -2.09 22.49
CA THR A 764 25.51 -2.51 21.12
C THR A 764 25.14 -3.99 21.01
N GLU A 765 25.58 -4.81 21.95
CA GLU A 765 25.20 -6.22 22.02
C GLU A 765 23.77 -6.42 22.56
N LYS A 766 23.29 -5.47 23.36
CA LYS A 766 21.98 -5.54 24.02
C LYS A 766 20.89 -4.75 23.30
N TYR A 767 21.25 -3.65 22.65
CA TYR A 767 20.31 -2.74 22.01
C TYR A 767 20.64 -2.50 20.56
N GLU A 768 19.62 -2.66 19.70
CA GLU A 768 19.72 -2.37 18.26
C GLU A 768 20.00 -0.88 18.03
N LEU A 769 20.93 -0.58 17.13
CA LEU A 769 21.18 0.79 16.68
C LEU A 769 20.09 1.25 15.71
N VAL A 770 19.80 2.55 15.74
CA VAL A 770 18.93 3.17 14.75
C VAL A 770 19.67 3.31 13.43
N HIS A 771 19.08 2.83 12.36
CA HIS A 771 19.56 2.93 11.00
C HIS A 771 18.65 3.78 10.12
N ARG A 772 19.11 4.12 8.92
CA ARG A 772 18.29 4.76 7.90
C ARG A 772 17.03 3.93 7.62
N GLY A 773 15.86 4.59 7.65
CA GLY A 773 14.56 3.94 7.43
C GLY A 773 13.94 3.30 8.67
N SER A 774 14.66 3.21 9.79
CA SER A 774 14.12 2.69 11.06
C SER A 774 12.91 3.49 11.52
N LYS A 775 11.92 2.78 12.06
CA LYS A 775 10.85 3.39 12.86
C LYS A 775 11.37 3.58 14.27
N ILE A 776 11.24 4.80 14.78
CA ILE A 776 11.69 5.19 16.12
C ILE A 776 10.54 5.85 16.88
N LYS A 777 10.67 5.89 18.20
CA LYS A 777 9.81 6.67 19.10
C LYS A 777 10.67 7.73 19.80
N PHE A 778 10.28 9.02 19.78
CA PHE A 778 11.01 10.09 20.44
C PHE A 778 10.19 10.77 21.54
N CYS A 779 10.87 11.20 22.57
CA CYS A 779 10.27 11.92 23.69
C CYS A 779 11.09 13.15 24.07
N TYR A 780 10.41 14.18 24.58
CA TYR A 780 11.08 15.32 25.19
C TYR A 780 11.61 14.95 26.57
N LEU A 781 12.79 15.51 26.91
CA LEU A 781 13.44 15.36 28.18
C LEU A 781 13.55 16.72 28.92
N LYS A 782 13.45 16.67 30.23
CA LYS A 782 13.74 17.82 31.11
C LYS A 782 15.20 18.21 30.97
N THR A 783 15.47 19.51 31.05
CA THR A 783 16.82 20.08 31.06
C THR A 783 17.03 20.93 32.31
N PRO A 784 18.25 20.97 32.85
CA PRO A 784 19.48 20.33 32.39
C PRO A 784 19.49 18.81 32.63
N ASN A 785 20.17 18.08 31.77
CA ASN A 785 20.41 16.65 31.89
C ASN A 785 21.83 16.31 31.36
N TYR A 786 22.32 15.11 31.61
CA TYR A 786 23.65 14.69 31.21
C TYR A 786 23.85 14.52 29.70
N LEU A 787 22.77 14.39 28.92
CA LEU A 787 22.85 14.36 27.46
C LEU A 787 23.12 15.72 26.84
N GLY A 788 22.94 16.82 27.62
CA GLY A 788 23.02 18.18 27.13
C GLY A 788 21.94 18.57 26.13
N GLU A 789 20.91 17.74 25.96
CA GLU A 789 19.84 17.88 24.95
C GLU A 789 18.46 17.51 25.52
N HIS A 790 17.42 18.04 24.90
CA HIS A 790 16.04 17.94 25.40
C HIS A 790 15.23 16.85 24.68
N VAL A 791 15.90 15.87 24.04
CA VAL A 791 15.23 14.80 23.26
C VAL A 791 16.04 13.52 23.26
N ILE A 792 15.35 12.39 23.27
CA ILE A 792 15.90 11.07 22.98
C ILE A 792 14.96 10.31 22.05
N SER A 793 15.50 9.48 21.17
CA SER A 793 14.73 8.59 20.30
C SER A 793 15.25 7.18 20.38
N THR A 794 14.36 6.19 20.41
CA THR A 794 14.72 4.78 20.52
C THR A 794 14.00 3.95 19.46
N PRO A 795 14.54 2.79 19.01
CA PRO A 795 13.81 1.88 18.12
C PRO A 795 12.80 0.99 18.87
N GLY A 796 12.79 1.07 20.21
CA GLY A 796 11.93 0.25 21.07
C GLY A 796 11.76 0.87 22.46
N LYS A 797 11.91 0.04 23.50
CA LYS A 797 11.90 0.48 24.91
C LYS A 797 13.11 1.39 25.17
N LEU A 798 12.98 2.30 26.13
CA LEU A 798 14.08 3.13 26.59
C LEU A 798 15.07 2.25 27.35
N PRO A 799 16.38 2.24 27.00
CA PRO A 799 17.38 1.46 27.73
C PRO A 799 17.51 1.91 29.19
N ARG A 800 17.37 0.98 30.12
CA ARG A 800 17.47 1.26 31.54
C ARG A 800 18.84 1.82 31.96
N GLU A 801 19.91 1.39 31.25
CA GLU A 801 21.29 1.82 31.47
C GLU A 801 21.53 3.29 31.10
N LEU A 802 20.59 3.91 30.38
CA LEU A 802 20.61 5.35 30.11
C LEU A 802 19.99 6.17 31.24
N ASP A 803 19.27 5.55 32.18
CA ASP A 803 18.64 6.20 33.34
C ASP A 803 17.89 7.50 32.98
N LEU A 804 17.06 7.44 31.95
CA LEU A 804 16.37 8.62 31.40
C LEU A 804 14.87 8.67 31.76
N ASP A 805 14.30 7.61 32.36
CA ASP A 805 12.86 7.53 32.62
C ASP A 805 12.37 8.69 33.51
N HIS A 806 13.14 9.05 34.53
CA HIS A 806 12.81 10.15 35.44
C HIS A 806 12.97 11.56 34.80
N LEU A 807 13.65 11.63 33.64
CA LEU A 807 13.89 12.86 32.90
C LEU A 807 12.84 13.13 31.83
N VAL A 808 11.91 12.22 31.60
CA VAL A 808 10.83 12.43 30.61
C VAL A 808 10.01 13.65 30.99
N ASP A 809 9.89 14.60 30.07
CA ASP A 809 9.10 15.82 30.25
C ASP A 809 7.65 15.57 29.82
N TYR A 810 6.88 14.93 30.71
CA TYR A 810 5.49 14.57 30.46
C TYR A 810 4.57 15.75 30.17
N ASP A 811 4.83 16.92 30.81
CA ASP A 811 4.01 18.11 30.56
C ASP A 811 4.23 18.62 29.15
N LYS A 812 5.49 18.81 28.74
CA LYS A 812 5.82 19.20 27.38
C LYS A 812 5.39 18.16 26.34
N GLN A 813 5.50 16.87 26.69
CA GLN A 813 5.05 15.79 25.81
C GLN A 813 3.53 15.82 25.61
N PHE A 814 2.75 16.05 26.67
CA PHE A 814 1.30 16.18 26.60
C PHE A 814 0.89 17.43 25.82
N ASP A 815 1.52 18.55 26.07
CA ASP A 815 1.25 19.79 25.33
C ASP A 815 1.47 19.58 23.83
N LYS A 816 2.60 19.01 23.42
CA LYS A 816 2.93 18.77 22.00
C LYS A 816 2.10 17.67 21.35
N ALA A 817 1.76 16.62 22.10
CA ALA A 817 1.05 15.46 21.54
C ALA A 817 -0.47 15.64 21.53
N PHE A 818 -1.02 16.37 22.48
CA PHE A 818 -2.48 16.48 22.67
C PHE A 818 -2.99 17.93 22.62
N LEU A 819 -2.48 18.82 23.47
CA LEU A 819 -3.08 20.17 23.61
C LEU A 819 -2.90 21.04 22.37
N GLU A 820 -1.70 21.16 21.81
CA GLU A 820 -1.48 21.98 20.63
C GLU A 820 -2.31 21.52 19.43
N PRO A 821 -2.33 20.21 19.08
CA PRO A 821 -3.20 19.75 18.02
C PRO A 821 -4.69 19.91 18.33
N LEU A 822 -5.13 19.65 19.56
CA LEU A 822 -6.51 19.87 20.00
C LEU A 822 -6.89 21.34 19.88
N GLY A 823 -6.00 22.25 20.31
CA GLY A 823 -6.18 23.69 20.21
C GLY A 823 -6.42 24.17 18.77
N THR A 824 -5.82 23.50 17.77
CA THR A 824 -6.10 23.78 16.35
C THR A 824 -7.55 23.48 15.97
N ILE A 825 -8.13 22.41 16.53
CA ILE A 825 -9.53 22.04 16.30
C ILE A 825 -10.45 23.01 17.07
N LEU A 826 -10.13 23.30 18.32
CA LEU A 826 -10.93 24.16 19.18
C LEU A 826 -10.93 25.60 18.70
N GLY A 827 -9.80 26.10 18.20
CA GLY A 827 -9.67 27.45 17.67
C GLY A 827 -10.65 27.79 16.55
N VAL A 828 -10.96 26.82 15.67
CA VAL A 828 -11.93 27.05 14.57
C VAL A 828 -13.38 26.99 15.03
N ILE A 829 -13.67 26.47 16.22
CA ILE A 829 -15.03 26.43 16.80
C ILE A 829 -15.22 27.41 17.95
N GLY A 830 -14.18 28.18 18.33
CA GLY A 830 -14.22 29.16 19.39
C GLY A 830 -14.19 28.59 20.81
N TRP A 831 -13.68 27.34 20.99
CA TRP A 831 -13.52 26.72 22.33
C TRP A 831 -12.08 26.75 22.79
N GLU A 832 -11.85 26.52 24.08
CA GLU A 832 -10.57 26.43 24.72
C GLU A 832 -10.38 25.09 25.46
N ALA A 833 -9.20 24.53 25.38
CA ALA A 833 -8.88 23.25 26.02
C ALA A 833 -8.80 23.33 27.54
N GLU A 834 -8.43 24.49 28.07
CA GLU A 834 -8.22 24.75 29.53
C GLU A 834 -8.90 26.05 29.94
N LYS A 835 -9.33 26.15 31.19
CA LYS A 835 -9.90 27.40 31.74
C LYS A 835 -8.80 28.43 31.83
N ARG A 836 -8.93 29.55 31.11
CA ARG A 836 -8.07 30.71 31.38
C ARG A 836 -8.33 31.26 32.77
N SER A 837 -7.27 31.55 33.55
CA SER A 837 -7.42 32.25 34.82
C SER A 837 -8.02 33.63 34.54
N THR A 838 -8.98 34.07 35.38
CA THR A 838 -9.75 35.29 35.21
C THR A 838 -8.88 36.56 35.12
N LEU A 839 -7.65 36.51 35.61
CA LEU A 839 -6.66 37.62 35.57
C LEU A 839 -6.14 37.91 34.13
N VAL A 840 -6.02 36.92 33.25
CA VAL A 840 -5.56 37.13 31.86
C VAL A 840 -6.64 37.82 31.00
N ARG A 841 -7.94 37.65 31.32
CA ARG A 841 -9.05 38.34 30.63
C ARG A 841 -9.11 39.84 30.94
N PHE A 842 -8.43 40.29 32.00
CA PHE A 842 -8.39 41.73 32.34
C PHE A 842 -7.28 42.49 31.60
N PHE A 843 -6.33 41.79 31.00
CA PHE A 843 -5.18 42.38 30.30
C PHE A 843 -5.09 42.06 28.79
N SER A 844 -6.04 41.33 28.24
CA SER A 844 -6.23 41.13 26.82
C SER A 844 -7.45 41.92 26.31
#